data_61615938e751c3c546783f0eb4f39851
#
_entry.id   61615938e751c3c546783f0eb4f39851
#
_cell.length_a   1.000
_cell.length_b   1.000
_cell.length_c   1.000
_cell.angle_alpha   90.00
_cell.angle_beta   90.00
_cell.angle_gamma   90.00
#
_symmetry.space_group_name_H-M   'P 1'
#
loop_
_entity.id
_entity.type
_entity.pdbx_description
1 polymer ?
#
loop_
_entity_poly.entity_id
_entity_poly.type
_entity_poly.pdbx_seq_one_letter_code
_entity_poly.pdbx_strand_id
1 'polypeptide(L)'
;METKFVYHFDEGCKEMKELLGGKGANLAEMTSIGLPVPQGFTITTQACNDYYDNACHIRESILSQIDQAMAQLEVEQNKQLGSVDDPLLVSVRSGSVFSMPGMMDTVLNLGLNDRSVQGLVKKTEDERFAYDSYRRFIQMFADVVIGIPKYKFDTILDRLKTDKCYQDDTELTGSDLKRLVEFYKELYQKEAGEKFPQDPKRQLLLAIEAVFKSWNNPRAKIYRKLNDIPETLGTAVNIQAMVFGNMGNNSGTGVAFTRNPSTGAANLFGEYLINAQGEDVVAGIRTPQSISKLAEQMPIIYQEFVSVTQKLEAHYRDMQDMEFTIENGNLYMLQTRSGKRTAKAAIKIAVDQVNEGLISKEEAILRIEPKQLDQLLHPSFDLKSLKKAIILTTGLPASPGAAYGKVYFHAEDVVKEMKKGNPVLLVRQETSPEDIEGMVSANGIITARGGMTSHAAVVARGMGKPCVAGCSQLLVDEVRREISIGHQTIKEGEMLSIDGATGNVYIGQVPMAETSVDRDFEIFMKWVDENRDMMVCSNADNPRDAQKALDFGAEGIGLCRTEHMFFDDERIPVVREMILADEILSRRKALERLLSFQRDDFYQIFKVLKGKACTIRLLDPPLHEFLPHDKESIESMARQMGISTLAIEKRIQTLEEFNPMLGHRGCRLAITYPEIYQMQVRALVQGAILAMKEGYEAKPEIMIPLVTAHEEISIIRDLIEETIVEESKSKKINLSFPIGTMIETPRACMIADDIAKFADFFSFGTNDLTQMSFGFSRDDAGKFLGEYVDKGLLKKDPFQVLDQKGIGRFIGQAVRLGKEVKPNLKIGICGEHGGEPSSIEFCYQLGLHYVSCSPFRIPIAKLAAAQAKIKQSRNDITIDK
;
A
#
# COMPACT_ATOMS: atom_id res chain seq x y z
N MET A 1 14.20 -43.00 0.13
CA MET A 1 13.56 -42.61 1.38
C MET A 1 12.13 -42.21 1.08
N GLU A 2 11.19 -42.72 1.88
CA GLU A 2 9.79 -42.31 1.72
C GLU A 2 9.64 -40.85 2.08
N THR A 3 8.86 -40.06 1.31
CA THR A 3 8.68 -38.64 1.56
C THR A 3 7.91 -38.47 2.87
N LYS A 4 8.40 -37.64 3.78
CA LYS A 4 7.74 -37.34 5.05
C LYS A 4 6.75 -36.21 4.83
N PHE A 5 5.46 -36.46 5.09
CA PHE A 5 4.36 -35.49 4.95
C PHE A 5 3.76 -35.06 6.29
N VAL A 6 4.06 -35.75 7.39
CA VAL A 6 3.50 -35.49 8.72
C VAL A 6 4.64 -35.27 9.70
N TYR A 7 4.54 -34.17 10.47
CA TYR A 7 5.53 -33.72 11.44
C TYR A 7 4.86 -33.42 12.76
N HIS A 8 5.33 -34.04 13.86
CA HIS A 8 4.96 -33.64 15.22
C HIS A 8 5.50 -32.26 15.53
N PHE A 9 4.89 -31.54 16.51
CA PHE A 9 5.31 -30.17 16.82
C PHE A 9 6.74 -30.10 17.38
N ASP A 10 7.28 -31.16 17.95
CA ASP A 10 8.68 -31.26 18.39
C ASP A 10 9.69 -31.55 17.26
N GLU A 11 9.22 -31.87 16.05
CA GLU A 11 10.06 -32.20 14.89
C GLU A 11 10.26 -31.01 13.92
N GLY A 12 9.61 -29.89 14.16
CA GLY A 12 9.63 -28.71 13.29
C GLY A 12 10.28 -27.48 13.93
N CYS A 13 10.46 -26.44 13.12
CA CYS A 13 10.95 -25.12 13.56
C CYS A 13 10.38 -24.01 12.66
N LYS A 14 10.59 -22.75 13.05
CA LYS A 14 10.05 -21.56 12.34
C LYS A 14 10.57 -21.41 10.90
N GLU A 15 11.77 -21.96 10.61
CA GLU A 15 12.37 -21.93 9.27
C GLU A 15 11.62 -22.83 8.29
N MET A 16 10.87 -23.83 8.77
CA MET A 16 10.08 -24.75 7.96
C MET A 16 8.72 -24.18 7.54
N LYS A 17 8.57 -22.88 7.53
CA LYS A 17 7.30 -22.19 7.26
C LYS A 17 6.69 -22.53 5.88
N GLU A 18 7.50 -22.75 4.85
CA GLU A 18 7.02 -23.18 3.53
C GLU A 18 6.40 -24.58 3.55
N LEU A 19 6.92 -25.46 4.40
CA LEU A 19 6.50 -26.85 4.52
C LEU A 19 5.34 -27.04 5.51
N LEU A 20 5.47 -26.43 6.70
CA LEU A 20 4.50 -26.60 7.80
C LEU A 20 3.42 -25.52 7.82
N GLY A 21 3.50 -24.52 6.91
CA GLY A 21 2.70 -23.32 6.97
C GLY A 21 3.08 -22.44 8.16
N GLY A 22 2.58 -21.20 8.19
CA GLY A 22 2.91 -20.26 9.25
C GLY A 22 2.45 -20.71 10.64
N LYS A 23 1.27 -21.34 10.73
CA LYS A 23 0.72 -21.82 12.02
C LYS A 23 1.49 -23.04 12.53
N GLY A 24 1.72 -24.05 11.69
CA GLY A 24 2.45 -25.27 12.06
C GLY A 24 3.89 -24.98 12.49
N ALA A 25 4.60 -24.15 11.73
CA ALA A 25 5.96 -23.74 12.05
C ALA A 25 6.05 -23.00 13.39
N ASN A 26 5.08 -22.12 13.70
CA ASN A 26 5.06 -21.40 14.96
C ASN A 26 4.65 -22.30 16.15
N LEU A 27 3.75 -23.26 15.94
CA LEU A 27 3.43 -24.26 16.96
C LEU A 27 4.65 -25.11 17.30
N ALA A 28 5.37 -25.56 16.28
CA ALA A 28 6.62 -26.30 16.47
C ALA A 28 7.68 -25.46 17.19
N GLU A 29 7.88 -24.22 16.79
CA GLU A 29 8.83 -23.30 17.43
C GLU A 29 8.48 -23.06 18.90
N MET A 30 7.21 -22.79 19.23
CA MET A 30 6.77 -22.60 20.61
C MET A 30 7.02 -23.88 21.46
N THR A 31 6.79 -25.07 20.88
CA THR A 31 7.06 -26.35 21.54
C THR A 31 8.56 -26.49 21.80
N SER A 32 9.42 -26.22 20.81
CA SER A 32 10.88 -26.36 20.91
C SER A 32 11.50 -25.46 21.98
N ILE A 33 10.95 -24.25 22.17
CA ILE A 33 11.39 -23.32 23.21
C ILE A 33 10.71 -23.59 24.57
N GLY A 34 9.96 -24.69 24.71
CA GLY A 34 9.38 -25.16 25.96
C GLY A 34 8.22 -24.31 26.47
N LEU A 35 7.37 -23.82 25.61
CA LEU A 35 6.11 -23.17 25.97
C LEU A 35 4.99 -24.21 26.11
N PRO A 36 3.95 -23.93 26.92
CA PRO A 36 2.83 -24.85 27.14
C PRO A 36 1.91 -24.88 25.90
N VAL A 37 2.30 -25.64 24.88
CA VAL A 37 1.52 -25.85 23.65
C VAL A 37 0.80 -27.20 23.75
N PRO A 38 -0.51 -27.27 23.49
CA PRO A 38 -1.18 -28.57 23.39
C PRO A 38 -0.55 -29.41 22.28
N GLN A 39 -0.27 -30.67 22.55
CA GLN A 39 0.42 -31.56 21.62
C GLN A 39 -0.36 -31.76 20.31
N GLY A 40 0.35 -32.09 19.26
CA GLY A 40 -0.25 -32.28 17.96
C GLY A 40 0.78 -32.48 16.85
N PHE A 41 0.31 -32.49 15.61
CA PHE A 41 1.14 -32.65 14.43
C PHE A 41 0.61 -31.83 13.26
N THR A 42 1.47 -31.59 12.29
CA THR A 42 1.18 -30.85 11.05
C THR A 42 1.29 -31.76 9.84
N ILE A 43 0.27 -31.79 8.98
CA ILE A 43 0.30 -32.35 7.65
C ILE A 43 0.75 -31.22 6.72
N THR A 44 1.78 -31.45 5.91
CA THR A 44 2.50 -30.43 5.17
C THR A 44 1.71 -29.79 4.03
N THR A 45 2.16 -28.62 3.57
CA THR A 45 1.69 -27.98 2.32
C THR A 45 1.89 -28.86 1.11
N GLN A 46 2.95 -29.68 1.10
CA GLN A 46 3.23 -30.65 0.03
C GLN A 46 2.17 -31.74 -0.05
N ALA A 47 1.62 -32.18 1.09
CA ALA A 47 0.50 -33.12 1.11
C ALA A 47 -0.78 -32.52 0.49
N CYS A 48 -0.99 -31.21 0.65
CA CYS A 48 -2.10 -30.51 0.00
C CYS A 48 -1.92 -30.47 -1.53
N ASN A 49 -0.72 -30.18 -2.00
CA ASN A 49 -0.42 -30.19 -3.44
C ASN A 49 -0.57 -31.62 -4.01
N ASP A 50 -0.03 -32.63 -3.31
CA ASP A 50 -0.21 -34.04 -3.69
C ASP A 50 -1.68 -34.48 -3.75
N TYR A 51 -2.51 -33.99 -2.84
CA TYR A 51 -3.96 -34.23 -2.85
C TYR A 51 -4.61 -33.71 -4.13
N TYR A 52 -4.25 -32.52 -4.59
CA TYR A 52 -4.78 -31.98 -5.85
C TYR A 52 -4.23 -32.71 -7.07
N ASP A 53 -2.95 -33.08 -7.06
CA ASP A 53 -2.30 -33.85 -8.14
C ASP A 53 -2.85 -35.27 -8.25
N ASN A 54 -3.36 -35.82 -7.15
CA ASN A 54 -3.97 -37.16 -7.06
C ASN A 54 -5.52 -37.12 -7.15
N ALA A 55 -6.08 -36.24 -7.99
CA ALA A 55 -7.52 -36.14 -8.26
C ALA A 55 -8.36 -35.92 -6.98
N CYS A 56 -7.88 -35.11 -6.05
CA CYS A 56 -8.52 -34.81 -4.76
C CYS A 56 -8.72 -36.04 -3.85
N HIS A 57 -7.73 -36.95 -3.83
CA HIS A 57 -7.68 -38.08 -2.89
C HIS A 57 -6.36 -38.10 -2.15
N ILE A 58 -6.42 -38.37 -0.83
CA ILE A 58 -5.22 -38.51 -0.01
C ILE A 58 -4.62 -39.88 -0.30
N ARG A 59 -3.31 -39.94 -0.62
CA ARG A 59 -2.61 -41.23 -0.89
C ARG A 59 -2.46 -42.07 0.35
N GLU A 60 -2.43 -43.37 0.18
CA GLU A 60 -2.24 -44.38 1.25
C GLU A 60 -1.00 -44.11 2.10
N SER A 61 0.10 -43.69 1.49
CA SER A 61 1.35 -43.35 2.19
C SER A 61 1.16 -42.16 3.17
N ILE A 62 0.31 -41.17 2.80
CA ILE A 62 -0.02 -40.04 3.68
C ILE A 62 -1.01 -40.50 4.76
N LEU A 63 -2.02 -41.31 4.41
CA LEU A 63 -2.97 -41.89 5.39
C LEU A 63 -2.25 -42.68 6.46
N SER A 64 -1.27 -43.53 6.09
CA SER A 64 -0.46 -44.28 7.04
C SER A 64 0.33 -43.38 8.00
N GLN A 65 0.93 -42.26 7.50
CA GLN A 65 1.63 -41.30 8.35
C GLN A 65 0.66 -40.56 9.29
N ILE A 66 -0.55 -40.22 8.84
CA ILE A 66 -1.60 -39.61 9.68
C ILE A 66 -2.00 -40.58 10.79
N ASP A 67 -2.23 -41.86 10.47
CA ASP A 67 -2.59 -42.89 11.46
C ASP A 67 -1.50 -43.08 12.51
N GLN A 68 -0.24 -43.11 12.11
CA GLN A 68 0.90 -43.22 13.03
C GLN A 68 1.00 -41.99 13.93
N ALA A 69 0.89 -40.78 13.37
CA ALA A 69 0.93 -39.56 14.17
C ALA A 69 -0.24 -39.45 15.13
N MET A 70 -1.43 -39.89 14.72
CA MET A 70 -2.61 -39.91 15.59
C MET A 70 -2.43 -40.91 16.75
N ALA A 71 -1.91 -42.11 16.49
CA ALA A 71 -1.63 -43.12 17.51
C ALA A 71 -0.57 -42.62 18.54
N GLN A 72 0.46 -41.91 18.05
CA GLN A 72 1.46 -41.28 18.94
C GLN A 72 0.82 -40.19 19.80
N LEU A 73 -0.01 -39.32 19.23
CA LEU A 73 -0.73 -38.28 19.96
C LEU A 73 -1.64 -38.87 21.05
N GLU A 74 -2.32 -40.00 20.78
CA GLU A 74 -3.14 -40.72 21.74
C GLU A 74 -2.28 -41.22 22.96
N VAL A 75 -1.09 -41.75 22.67
CA VAL A 75 -0.15 -42.18 23.70
C VAL A 75 0.33 -40.99 24.55
N GLU A 76 0.75 -39.90 23.92
CA GLU A 76 1.26 -38.70 24.60
C GLU A 76 0.19 -38.06 25.46
N GLN A 77 -1.06 -38.05 25.03
CA GLN A 77 -2.20 -37.51 25.81
C GLN A 77 -2.80 -38.50 26.79
N ASN A 78 -2.38 -39.75 26.74
CA ASN A 78 -3.00 -40.85 27.49
C ASN A 78 -4.54 -40.91 27.33
N LYS A 79 -5.01 -40.68 26.11
CA LYS A 79 -6.42 -40.63 25.71
C LYS A 79 -6.59 -41.27 24.34
N GLN A 80 -7.78 -41.74 24.01
CA GLN A 80 -8.09 -42.28 22.69
C GLN A 80 -9.16 -41.46 21.96
N LEU A 81 -8.99 -41.28 20.68
CA LEU A 81 -9.96 -40.59 19.81
C LEU A 81 -11.31 -41.36 19.82
N GLY A 82 -12.37 -40.71 20.26
CA GLY A 82 -13.70 -41.32 20.36
C GLY A 82 -13.90 -42.29 21.54
N SER A 83 -12.99 -42.30 22.54
CA SER A 83 -13.15 -43.08 23.76
C SER A 83 -14.47 -42.80 24.48
N VAL A 84 -15.01 -43.84 25.15
CA VAL A 84 -16.22 -43.75 25.92
C VAL A 84 -15.99 -43.32 27.38
N ASP A 85 -14.75 -43.26 27.84
CA ASP A 85 -14.40 -42.90 29.23
C ASP A 85 -13.74 -41.50 29.29
N ASP A 86 -12.66 -41.28 28.57
CA ASP A 86 -11.95 -39.97 28.46
C ASP A 86 -11.51 -39.75 26.99
N PRO A 87 -12.38 -39.16 26.16
CA PRO A 87 -12.11 -39.04 24.75
C PRO A 87 -11.01 -38.01 24.48
N LEU A 88 -10.05 -38.37 23.62
CA LEU A 88 -9.22 -37.36 22.94
C LEU A 88 -10.09 -36.59 21.94
N LEU A 89 -10.09 -35.29 22.05
CA LEU A 89 -10.71 -34.41 21.09
C LEU A 89 -9.61 -33.59 20.44
N VAL A 90 -9.73 -33.34 19.14
CA VAL A 90 -8.73 -32.57 18.38
C VAL A 90 -9.37 -31.44 17.61
N SER A 91 -8.58 -30.41 17.34
CA SER A 91 -8.89 -29.39 16.33
C SER A 91 -8.17 -29.71 15.03
N VAL A 92 -8.81 -29.43 13.89
CA VAL A 92 -8.25 -29.54 12.55
C VAL A 92 -8.25 -28.15 11.96
N ARG A 93 -7.07 -27.54 11.81
CA ARG A 93 -6.90 -26.13 11.47
C ARG A 93 -6.05 -25.96 10.21
N SER A 94 -6.45 -25.09 9.31
CA SER A 94 -5.63 -24.65 8.17
C SER A 94 -4.37 -23.89 8.63
N GLY A 95 -3.28 -24.04 7.86
CA GLY A 95 -2.00 -23.38 8.14
C GLY A 95 -1.29 -23.00 6.85
N SER A 96 -1.72 -21.94 6.16
CA SER A 96 -1.00 -21.44 4.99
C SER A 96 0.27 -20.68 5.37
N VAL A 97 1.21 -20.56 4.44
CA VAL A 97 2.45 -19.80 4.61
C VAL A 97 2.16 -18.34 4.94
N PHE A 98 1.16 -17.76 4.29
CA PHE A 98 0.67 -16.41 4.54
C PHE A 98 -0.60 -16.44 5.39
N SER A 99 -0.74 -15.51 6.33
CA SER A 99 -1.95 -15.39 7.13
C SER A 99 -3.12 -14.91 6.27
N MET A 100 -4.17 -15.72 6.19
CA MET A 100 -5.38 -15.46 5.41
C MET A 100 -6.61 -15.50 6.34
N PRO A 101 -6.84 -14.47 7.17
CA PRO A 101 -7.87 -14.49 8.23
C PRO A 101 -9.28 -14.70 7.66
N GLY A 102 -10.02 -15.69 8.16
CA GLY A 102 -11.40 -15.97 7.75
C GLY A 102 -11.55 -16.57 6.34
N MET A 103 -10.43 -16.80 5.60
CA MET A 103 -10.51 -17.33 4.24
C MET A 103 -10.52 -18.84 4.17
N MET A 104 -10.02 -19.51 5.21
CA MET A 104 -9.85 -20.97 5.25
C MET A 104 -10.52 -21.56 6.48
N ASP A 105 -10.82 -22.84 6.41
CA ASP A 105 -11.71 -23.50 7.34
C ASP A 105 -10.97 -24.13 8.53
N THR A 106 -11.73 -24.34 9.64
CA THR A 106 -11.28 -24.95 10.89
C THR A 106 -12.41 -25.83 11.41
N VAL A 107 -12.09 -27.00 11.97
CA VAL A 107 -13.02 -27.88 12.68
C VAL A 107 -12.52 -28.10 14.09
N LEU A 108 -13.36 -27.82 15.09
CA LEU A 108 -13.04 -28.01 16.52
C LEU A 108 -13.86 -29.16 17.11
N ASN A 109 -13.43 -29.66 18.28
CA ASN A 109 -14.11 -30.74 19.03
C ASN A 109 -14.29 -32.04 18.24
N LEU A 110 -13.42 -32.28 17.26
CA LEU A 110 -13.46 -33.48 16.45
C LEU A 110 -13.14 -34.72 17.31
N GLY A 111 -13.88 -35.80 17.12
CA GLY A 111 -13.83 -37.01 17.93
C GLY A 111 -15.11 -37.21 18.76
N LEU A 112 -15.98 -36.18 18.84
CA LEU A 112 -17.27 -36.33 19.51
C LEU A 112 -18.24 -37.11 18.62
N ASN A 113 -18.94 -38.03 19.27
CA ASN A 113 -20.02 -38.86 18.76
C ASN A 113 -21.01 -39.21 19.87
N ASP A 114 -22.05 -40.00 19.60
CA ASP A 114 -23.06 -40.37 20.58
C ASP A 114 -22.52 -41.17 21.78
N ARG A 115 -21.37 -41.80 21.61
CA ARG A 115 -20.69 -42.57 22.66
C ARG A 115 -19.67 -41.73 23.42
N SER A 116 -18.79 -41.04 22.71
CA SER A 116 -17.71 -40.24 23.32
C SER A 116 -18.22 -39.02 24.10
N VAL A 117 -19.38 -38.44 23.74
CA VAL A 117 -20.01 -37.38 24.52
C VAL A 117 -20.37 -37.85 25.93
N GLN A 118 -20.75 -39.14 26.10
CA GLN A 118 -21.01 -39.69 27.45
C GLN A 118 -19.72 -39.81 28.27
N GLY A 119 -18.58 -40.13 27.60
CA GLY A 119 -17.27 -40.13 28.26
C GLY A 119 -16.87 -38.73 28.71
N LEU A 120 -17.17 -37.71 27.89
CA LEU A 120 -16.91 -36.32 28.26
C LEU A 120 -17.77 -35.87 29.44
N VAL A 121 -19.07 -36.23 29.49
CA VAL A 121 -19.97 -36.00 30.63
C VAL A 121 -19.40 -36.66 31.91
N LYS A 122 -19.00 -37.94 31.81
CA LYS A 122 -18.45 -38.69 32.95
C LYS A 122 -17.15 -38.05 33.49
N LYS A 123 -16.28 -37.56 32.58
CA LYS A 123 -14.99 -36.95 32.91
C LYS A 123 -15.12 -35.58 33.55
N THR A 124 -16.04 -34.75 33.04
CA THR A 124 -16.20 -33.35 33.44
C THR A 124 -17.27 -33.16 34.52
N GLU A 125 -18.10 -34.17 34.74
CA GLU A 125 -19.32 -34.08 35.58
C GLU A 125 -20.26 -32.95 35.17
N ASP A 126 -20.11 -32.46 33.92
CA ASP A 126 -20.89 -31.35 33.34
C ASP A 126 -21.56 -31.79 32.03
N GLU A 127 -22.83 -32.15 32.11
CA GLU A 127 -23.66 -32.55 30.96
C GLU A 127 -23.82 -31.39 30.00
N ARG A 128 -23.93 -30.14 30.51
CA ARG A 128 -24.11 -28.95 29.72
C ARG A 128 -22.89 -28.70 28.82
N PHE A 129 -21.69 -28.71 29.39
CA PHE A 129 -20.42 -28.56 28.69
C PHE A 129 -20.26 -29.59 27.58
N ALA A 130 -20.51 -30.87 27.90
CA ALA A 130 -20.29 -31.96 26.94
C ALA A 130 -21.21 -31.84 25.74
N TYR A 131 -22.53 -31.59 25.94
CA TYR A 131 -23.49 -31.47 24.85
C TYR A 131 -23.40 -30.13 24.12
N ASP A 132 -22.95 -29.04 24.76
CA ASP A 132 -22.61 -27.81 24.06
C ASP A 132 -21.44 -28.00 23.09
N SER A 133 -20.39 -28.71 23.53
CA SER A 133 -19.25 -29.06 22.68
C SER A 133 -19.67 -29.95 21.49
N TYR A 134 -20.58 -30.90 21.73
CA TYR A 134 -21.05 -31.78 20.66
C TYR A 134 -21.95 -31.07 19.63
N ARG A 135 -22.86 -30.18 20.08
CA ARG A 135 -23.69 -29.41 19.14
C ARG A 135 -22.86 -28.47 18.29
N ARG A 136 -21.83 -27.81 18.88
CA ARG A 136 -20.88 -26.94 18.18
C ARG A 136 -20.08 -27.72 17.14
N PHE A 137 -19.64 -28.93 17.48
CA PHE A 137 -18.96 -29.82 16.55
C PHE A 137 -19.82 -30.19 15.35
N ILE A 138 -21.08 -30.65 15.60
CA ILE A 138 -22.00 -31.00 14.51
C ILE A 138 -22.24 -29.82 13.58
N GLN A 139 -22.51 -28.63 14.13
CA GLN A 139 -22.73 -27.41 13.36
C GLN A 139 -21.51 -27.06 12.51
N MET A 140 -20.32 -27.02 13.10
CA MET A 140 -19.09 -26.66 12.42
C MET A 140 -18.69 -27.70 11.36
N PHE A 141 -18.80 -28.98 11.70
CA PHE A 141 -18.52 -30.06 10.75
C PHE A 141 -19.49 -30.03 9.55
N ALA A 142 -20.77 -29.79 9.79
CA ALA A 142 -21.78 -29.68 8.75
C ALA A 142 -21.50 -28.49 7.80
N ASP A 143 -21.11 -27.34 8.35
CA ASP A 143 -20.81 -26.14 7.57
C ASP A 143 -19.52 -26.32 6.75
N VAL A 144 -18.43 -26.75 7.39
CA VAL A 144 -17.11 -26.84 6.80
C VAL A 144 -16.96 -28.04 5.84
N VAL A 145 -17.44 -29.22 6.24
CA VAL A 145 -17.20 -30.47 5.50
C VAL A 145 -18.24 -30.70 4.42
N ILE A 146 -19.51 -30.42 4.73
CA ILE A 146 -20.65 -30.70 3.84
C ILE A 146 -21.12 -29.42 3.10
N GLY A 147 -20.90 -28.24 3.68
CA GLY A 147 -21.35 -26.98 3.12
C GLY A 147 -22.79 -26.61 3.50
N ILE A 148 -23.33 -27.18 4.61
CA ILE A 148 -24.65 -26.82 5.12
C ILE A 148 -24.54 -25.48 5.84
N PRO A 149 -25.22 -24.40 5.37
CA PRO A 149 -25.04 -23.07 5.93
C PRO A 149 -25.39 -22.99 7.42
N LYS A 150 -24.48 -22.36 8.19
CA LYS A 150 -24.58 -22.20 9.65
C LYS A 150 -25.93 -21.65 10.12
N TYR A 151 -26.52 -20.69 9.39
CA TYR A 151 -27.79 -20.06 9.78
C TYR A 151 -28.94 -21.04 9.96
N LYS A 152 -28.90 -22.21 9.30
CA LYS A 152 -29.93 -23.25 9.46
C LYS A 152 -29.91 -23.87 10.87
N PHE A 153 -28.71 -24.03 11.42
CA PHE A 153 -28.52 -24.51 12.78
C PHE A 153 -28.86 -23.43 13.81
N ASP A 154 -28.41 -22.19 13.55
CA ASP A 154 -28.71 -21.04 14.40
C ASP A 154 -30.22 -20.81 14.53
N THR A 155 -31.00 -21.00 13.46
CA THR A 155 -32.47 -20.92 13.49
C THR A 155 -33.10 -21.93 14.45
N ILE A 156 -32.56 -23.14 14.53
CA ILE A 156 -33.06 -24.18 15.47
C ILE A 156 -32.73 -23.79 16.92
N LEU A 157 -31.49 -23.31 17.15
CA LEU A 157 -31.06 -22.84 18.45
C LEU A 157 -31.89 -21.66 18.94
N ASP A 158 -32.11 -20.65 18.08
CA ASP A 158 -32.87 -19.45 18.43
C ASP A 158 -34.36 -19.80 18.72
N ARG A 159 -34.92 -20.75 17.98
CA ARG A 159 -36.27 -21.25 18.25
C ARG A 159 -36.33 -21.92 19.61
N LEU A 160 -35.37 -22.78 19.97
CA LEU A 160 -35.32 -23.42 21.27
C LEU A 160 -35.16 -22.39 22.42
N LYS A 161 -34.33 -21.38 22.25
CA LYS A 161 -34.21 -20.27 23.21
C LYS A 161 -35.50 -19.51 23.38
N THR A 162 -36.15 -19.17 22.27
CA THR A 162 -37.46 -18.48 22.27
C THR A 162 -38.53 -19.27 22.98
N ASP A 163 -38.65 -20.57 22.68
CA ASP A 163 -39.61 -21.47 23.30
C ASP A 163 -39.41 -21.59 24.83
N LYS A 164 -38.19 -21.39 25.32
CA LYS A 164 -37.79 -21.46 26.73
C LYS A 164 -37.67 -20.09 27.40
N CYS A 165 -37.83 -18.98 26.66
CA CYS A 165 -37.63 -17.60 27.13
C CYS A 165 -36.18 -17.33 27.61
N TYR A 166 -35.17 -17.99 27.04
CA TYR A 166 -33.76 -17.77 27.32
C TYR A 166 -33.20 -16.59 26.49
N GLN A 167 -32.29 -15.81 27.08
CA GLN A 167 -31.62 -14.70 26.41
C GLN A 167 -30.29 -15.15 25.81
N ASP A 168 -29.52 -15.92 26.59
CA ASP A 168 -28.17 -16.36 26.25
C ASP A 168 -28.08 -17.87 26.08
N ASP A 169 -27.12 -18.32 25.26
CA ASP A 169 -26.78 -19.75 25.09
C ASP A 169 -26.36 -20.39 26.42
N THR A 170 -25.85 -19.59 27.39
CA THR A 170 -25.41 -20.05 28.71
C THR A 170 -26.56 -20.50 29.60
N GLU A 171 -27.79 -20.14 29.31
CA GLU A 171 -28.99 -20.53 30.07
C GLU A 171 -29.54 -21.90 29.66
N LEU A 172 -29.07 -22.45 28.51
CA LEU A 172 -29.49 -23.79 28.07
C LEU A 172 -28.96 -24.85 29.05
N THR A 173 -29.85 -25.72 29.45
CA THR A 173 -29.51 -26.89 30.33
C THR A 173 -28.86 -28.02 29.53
N GLY A 174 -28.23 -28.98 30.20
CA GLY A 174 -27.69 -30.18 29.55
C GLY A 174 -28.76 -30.94 28.78
N SER A 175 -29.98 -31.08 29.32
CA SER A 175 -31.13 -31.73 28.67
C SER A 175 -31.61 -30.96 27.42
N ASP A 176 -31.57 -29.61 27.44
CA ASP A 176 -31.91 -28.80 26.26
C ASP A 176 -30.88 -29.00 25.14
N LEU A 177 -29.60 -28.99 25.47
CA LEU A 177 -28.51 -29.20 24.54
C LEU A 177 -28.47 -30.63 23.97
N LYS A 178 -28.78 -31.60 24.78
CA LYS A 178 -28.96 -32.99 24.30
C LYS A 178 -30.06 -33.09 23.26
N ARG A 179 -31.18 -32.44 23.49
CA ARG A 179 -32.29 -32.37 22.51
C ARG A 179 -31.91 -31.61 21.26
N LEU A 180 -31.14 -30.52 21.42
CA LEU A 180 -30.63 -29.74 20.30
C LEU A 180 -29.68 -30.55 19.41
N VAL A 181 -28.83 -31.40 20.00
CA VAL A 181 -27.95 -32.31 19.26
C VAL A 181 -28.76 -33.25 18.36
N GLU A 182 -29.89 -33.80 18.85
CA GLU A 182 -30.75 -34.63 18.02
C GLU A 182 -31.36 -33.85 16.83
N PHE A 183 -31.83 -32.65 17.07
CA PHE A 183 -32.35 -31.79 15.98
C PHE A 183 -31.25 -31.44 14.95
N TYR A 184 -30.00 -31.21 15.40
CA TYR A 184 -28.90 -30.94 14.50
C TYR A 184 -28.53 -32.17 13.65
N LYS A 185 -28.57 -33.39 14.23
CA LYS A 185 -28.33 -34.63 13.49
C LYS A 185 -29.46 -34.89 12.48
N GLU A 186 -30.71 -34.59 12.83
CA GLU A 186 -31.88 -34.69 11.91
C GLU A 186 -31.69 -33.70 10.74
N LEU A 187 -31.33 -32.45 11.03
CA LEU A 187 -31.02 -31.45 9.99
C LEU A 187 -29.86 -31.90 9.09
N TYR A 188 -28.77 -32.39 9.70
CA TYR A 188 -27.64 -32.93 8.96
C TYR A 188 -28.08 -34.06 8.01
N GLN A 189 -28.81 -35.04 8.52
CA GLN A 189 -29.29 -36.17 7.71
C GLN A 189 -30.20 -35.73 6.56
N LYS A 190 -31.05 -34.75 6.80
CA LYS A 190 -31.93 -34.19 5.77
C LYS A 190 -31.19 -33.48 4.65
N GLU A 191 -30.17 -32.72 4.99
CA GLU A 191 -29.41 -31.88 4.03
C GLU A 191 -28.28 -32.68 3.34
N ALA A 192 -27.57 -33.52 4.07
CA ALA A 192 -26.48 -34.34 3.57
C ALA A 192 -26.90 -35.64 2.89
N GLY A 193 -28.10 -36.11 3.15
CA GLY A 193 -28.61 -37.40 2.64
C GLY A 193 -28.07 -38.63 3.40
N GLU A 194 -27.19 -38.45 4.38
CA GLU A 194 -26.62 -39.50 5.23
C GLU A 194 -26.63 -39.10 6.72
N LYS A 195 -26.52 -40.05 7.61
CA LYS A 195 -26.41 -39.77 9.04
C LYS A 195 -25.06 -39.09 9.39
N PHE A 196 -25.06 -38.25 10.43
CA PHE A 196 -23.84 -37.66 10.96
C PHE A 196 -22.83 -38.80 11.31
N PRO A 197 -21.57 -38.68 10.82
CA PRO A 197 -20.57 -39.76 10.98
C PRO A 197 -20.22 -40.01 12.44
N GLN A 198 -20.34 -41.21 12.87
CA GLN A 198 -20.10 -41.65 14.26
C GLN A 198 -18.69 -42.25 14.42
N ASP A 199 -17.99 -42.55 13.33
CA ASP A 199 -16.57 -42.98 13.35
C ASP A 199 -15.64 -41.79 13.41
N PRO A 200 -14.84 -41.60 14.49
CA PRO A 200 -13.97 -40.43 14.63
C PRO A 200 -12.84 -40.37 13.60
N LYS A 201 -12.37 -41.55 13.13
CA LYS A 201 -11.36 -41.61 12.07
C LYS A 201 -11.92 -41.07 10.74
N ARG A 202 -13.15 -41.47 10.41
CA ARG A 202 -13.83 -40.93 9.23
C ARG A 202 -14.07 -39.41 9.36
N GLN A 203 -14.43 -38.94 10.56
CA GLN A 203 -14.57 -37.51 10.84
C GLN A 203 -13.26 -36.78 10.59
N LEU A 204 -12.13 -37.31 11.05
CA LEU A 204 -10.79 -36.72 10.89
C LEU A 204 -10.41 -36.60 9.41
N LEU A 205 -10.55 -37.66 8.65
CA LEU A 205 -10.19 -37.67 7.22
C LEU A 205 -11.02 -36.66 6.42
N LEU A 206 -12.34 -36.64 6.65
CA LEU A 206 -13.24 -35.68 6.01
C LEU A 206 -12.89 -34.23 6.35
N ALA A 207 -12.51 -33.95 7.60
CA ALA A 207 -12.09 -32.63 8.03
C ALA A 207 -10.75 -32.20 7.39
N ILE A 208 -9.78 -33.12 7.27
CA ILE A 208 -8.50 -32.87 6.56
C ILE A 208 -8.77 -32.52 5.09
N GLU A 209 -9.59 -33.33 4.41
CA GLU A 209 -9.96 -33.05 3.00
C GLU A 209 -10.66 -31.70 2.84
N ALA A 210 -11.56 -31.34 3.77
CA ALA A 210 -12.26 -30.07 3.75
C ALA A 210 -11.29 -28.89 3.88
N VAL A 211 -10.30 -29.02 4.78
CA VAL A 211 -9.24 -28.00 4.93
C VAL A 211 -8.39 -27.89 3.65
N PHE A 212 -7.99 -28.99 3.02
CA PHE A 212 -7.31 -28.96 1.74
C PHE A 212 -8.16 -28.26 0.66
N LYS A 213 -9.43 -28.62 0.55
CA LYS A 213 -10.39 -28.01 -0.41
C LYS A 213 -10.55 -26.50 -0.17
N SER A 214 -10.47 -26.05 1.09
CA SER A 214 -10.63 -24.64 1.44
C SER A 214 -9.56 -23.73 0.82
N TRP A 215 -8.36 -24.26 0.47
CA TRP A 215 -7.33 -23.53 -0.26
C TRP A 215 -7.84 -22.96 -1.59
N ASN A 216 -8.71 -23.70 -2.29
CA ASN A 216 -9.24 -23.34 -3.59
C ASN A 216 -10.70 -22.84 -3.56
N ASN A 217 -11.24 -22.52 -2.38
CA ASN A 217 -12.55 -21.90 -2.32
C ASN A 217 -12.53 -20.46 -2.92
N PRO A 218 -13.67 -19.91 -3.38
CA PRO A 218 -13.71 -18.61 -4.06
C PRO A 218 -13.11 -17.46 -3.24
N ARG A 219 -13.39 -17.39 -1.94
CA ARG A 219 -12.88 -16.34 -1.04
C ARG A 219 -11.36 -16.41 -0.89
N ALA A 220 -10.79 -17.61 -0.77
CA ALA A 220 -9.35 -17.80 -0.65
C ALA A 220 -8.60 -17.45 -1.96
N LYS A 221 -9.18 -17.80 -3.13
CA LYS A 221 -8.62 -17.41 -4.44
C LYS A 221 -8.60 -15.90 -4.62
N ILE A 222 -9.70 -15.21 -4.31
CA ILE A 222 -9.78 -13.75 -4.38
C ILE A 222 -8.75 -13.11 -3.46
N TYR A 223 -8.66 -13.58 -2.21
CA TYR A 223 -7.69 -13.06 -1.25
C TYR A 223 -6.25 -13.23 -1.72
N ARG A 224 -5.89 -14.41 -2.25
CA ARG A 224 -4.55 -14.66 -2.80
C ARG A 224 -4.23 -13.74 -3.97
N LYS A 225 -5.18 -13.56 -4.90
CA LYS A 225 -5.01 -12.62 -6.03
C LYS A 225 -4.78 -11.18 -5.55
N LEU A 226 -5.54 -10.71 -4.57
CA LEU A 226 -5.40 -9.36 -4.02
C LEU A 226 -4.11 -9.12 -3.24
N ASN A 227 -3.47 -10.18 -2.73
CA ASN A 227 -2.26 -10.09 -1.91
C ASN A 227 -1.03 -10.70 -2.59
N ASP A 228 -1.05 -10.93 -3.91
CA ASP A 228 0.05 -11.49 -4.70
C ASP A 228 0.60 -12.83 -4.13
N ILE A 229 -0.28 -13.68 -3.55
CA ILE A 229 0.09 -14.98 -2.97
C ILE A 229 0.06 -16.05 -4.06
N PRO A 230 1.17 -16.78 -4.31
CA PRO A 230 1.22 -17.82 -5.33
C PRO A 230 0.23 -18.97 -5.07
N GLU A 231 -0.45 -19.43 -6.10
CA GLU A 231 -1.44 -20.52 -5.99
C GLU A 231 -0.79 -21.89 -5.68
N THR A 232 0.49 -22.04 -6.00
CA THR A 232 1.25 -23.29 -5.86
C THR A 232 1.68 -23.64 -4.44
N LEU A 233 1.49 -22.72 -3.48
CA LEU A 233 1.97 -22.91 -2.10
C LEU A 233 1.18 -23.97 -1.33
N GLY A 234 -0.11 -24.14 -1.59
CA GLY A 234 -0.96 -25.04 -0.81
C GLY A 234 -1.21 -24.56 0.63
N THR A 235 -1.87 -25.41 1.42
CA THR A 235 -2.08 -25.20 2.86
C THR A 235 -1.64 -26.42 3.64
N ALA A 236 -0.99 -26.22 4.79
CA ALA A 236 -0.81 -27.26 5.79
C ALA A 236 -2.09 -27.48 6.59
N VAL A 237 -2.23 -28.62 7.25
CA VAL A 237 -3.30 -28.94 8.19
C VAL A 237 -2.68 -29.26 9.54
N ASN A 238 -3.08 -28.53 10.58
CA ASN A 238 -2.62 -28.75 11.95
C ASN A 238 -3.68 -29.50 12.73
N ILE A 239 -3.35 -30.67 13.23
CA ILE A 239 -4.14 -31.48 14.16
C ILE A 239 -3.57 -31.27 15.56
N GLN A 240 -4.39 -30.73 16.47
CA GLN A 240 -3.92 -30.36 17.80
C GLN A 240 -4.94 -30.82 18.86
N ALA A 241 -4.46 -31.37 19.98
CA ALA A 241 -5.31 -31.73 21.09
C ALA A 241 -6.09 -30.53 21.61
N MET A 242 -7.39 -30.70 21.85
CA MET A 242 -8.25 -29.66 22.37
C MET A 242 -7.94 -29.36 23.83
N VAL A 243 -7.95 -28.07 24.14
CA VAL A 243 -8.00 -27.51 25.51
C VAL A 243 -9.21 -26.58 25.59
N PHE A 244 -9.86 -26.55 26.74
CA PHE A 244 -11.19 -25.98 26.90
C PHE A 244 -11.21 -24.79 27.87
N GLY A 245 -11.47 -23.60 27.32
CA GLY A 245 -11.67 -22.40 28.12
C GLY A 245 -13.05 -22.27 28.76
N ASN A 246 -13.97 -23.21 28.48
CA ASN A 246 -15.36 -23.20 28.96
C ASN A 246 -15.67 -24.32 29.99
N MET A 247 -14.67 -24.70 30.77
CA MET A 247 -14.80 -25.70 31.86
C MET A 247 -14.98 -25.05 33.25
N GLY A 248 -15.70 -23.93 33.32
CA GLY A 248 -16.03 -23.24 34.58
C GLY A 248 -15.18 -21.98 34.81
N ASN A 249 -15.27 -21.44 36.04
CA ASN A 249 -14.72 -20.13 36.39
C ASN A 249 -13.20 -20.08 36.51
N ASN A 250 -12.52 -21.23 36.56
CA ASN A 250 -11.05 -21.32 36.50
C ASN A 250 -10.51 -21.61 35.10
N SER A 251 -11.37 -21.45 34.09
CA SER A 251 -11.04 -21.64 32.70
C SER A 251 -11.41 -20.40 31.90
N GLY A 252 -10.74 -20.15 30.80
CA GLY A 252 -10.96 -18.99 29.97
C GLY A 252 -10.16 -19.05 28.66
N THR A 253 -10.40 -18.12 27.77
CA THR A 253 -9.65 -17.99 26.52
C THR A 253 -9.48 -16.54 26.16
N GLY A 254 -8.45 -16.21 25.39
CA GLY A 254 -8.21 -14.83 25.02
C GLY A 254 -7.21 -14.65 23.87
N VAL A 255 -7.10 -13.41 23.48
CA VAL A 255 -6.12 -12.92 22.51
C VAL A 255 -5.33 -11.78 23.12
N ALA A 256 -4.03 -11.77 22.90
CA ALA A 256 -3.17 -10.72 23.46
C ALA A 256 -1.99 -10.41 22.55
N PHE A 257 -1.48 -9.20 22.70
CA PHE A 257 -0.29 -8.69 22.04
C PHE A 257 0.78 -8.37 23.08
N THR A 258 2.03 -8.67 22.80
CA THR A 258 3.15 -8.33 23.69
C THR A 258 3.33 -6.82 23.88
N ARG A 259 2.89 -6.03 22.89
CA ARG A 259 2.85 -4.56 22.92
C ARG A 259 1.52 -4.06 22.37
N ASN A 260 1.14 -2.84 22.72
CA ASN A 260 -0.09 -2.26 22.20
C ASN A 260 -0.01 -2.06 20.66
N PRO A 261 -0.85 -2.71 19.84
CA PRO A 261 -0.77 -2.67 18.37
C PRO A 261 -1.18 -1.32 17.79
N SER A 262 -1.85 -0.47 18.55
CA SER A 262 -2.29 0.86 18.10
C SER A 262 -1.29 1.95 18.43
N THR A 263 -0.62 1.87 19.58
CA THR A 263 0.26 2.93 20.11
C THR A 263 1.74 2.55 20.13
N GLY A 264 2.07 1.26 20.10
CA GLY A 264 3.43 0.74 20.25
C GLY A 264 3.92 0.65 21.70
N ALA A 265 3.11 1.04 22.69
CA ALA A 265 3.51 1.02 24.10
C ALA A 265 3.92 -0.40 24.54
N ALA A 266 5.03 -0.51 25.28
CA ALA A 266 5.59 -1.77 25.75
C ALA A 266 4.82 -2.31 26.97
N ASN A 267 3.53 -2.58 26.78
CA ASN A 267 2.66 -3.18 27.79
C ASN A 267 1.79 -4.26 27.14
N LEU A 268 1.54 -5.34 27.88
CA LEU A 268 0.66 -6.40 27.47
C LEU A 268 -0.73 -5.82 27.15
N PHE A 269 -1.21 -6.07 25.95
CA PHE A 269 -2.50 -5.57 25.45
C PHE A 269 -3.33 -6.74 24.95
N GLY A 270 -4.59 -6.86 25.41
CA GLY A 270 -5.43 -7.98 24.96
C GLY A 270 -6.75 -8.07 25.72
N GLU A 271 -7.50 -9.08 25.32
CA GLU A 271 -8.84 -9.34 25.83
C GLU A 271 -9.03 -10.83 26.09
N TYR A 272 -9.83 -11.15 27.09
CA TYR A 272 -10.14 -12.53 27.46
C TYR A 272 -11.58 -12.67 27.96
N LEU A 273 -12.09 -13.89 27.90
CA LEU A 273 -13.37 -14.31 28.47
C LEU A 273 -13.16 -15.48 29.42
N ILE A 274 -13.75 -15.43 30.59
CA ILE A 274 -13.88 -16.57 31.50
C ILE A 274 -15.03 -17.45 31.03
N ASN A 275 -14.86 -18.76 31.20
CA ASN A 275 -15.83 -19.79 30.82
C ASN A 275 -16.32 -19.60 29.39
N ALA A 276 -15.38 -19.60 28.42
CA ALA A 276 -15.64 -19.34 26.99
C ALA A 276 -14.69 -20.15 26.09
N GLN A 277 -15.12 -20.46 24.89
CA GLN A 277 -14.26 -20.97 23.81
C GLN A 277 -13.71 -19.84 22.97
N GLY A 278 -12.63 -20.10 22.19
CA GLY A 278 -11.98 -19.08 21.35
C GLY A 278 -12.91 -18.39 20.37
N GLU A 279 -13.90 -19.11 19.85
CA GLU A 279 -14.92 -18.56 18.95
C GLU A 279 -15.75 -17.46 19.62
N ASP A 280 -16.03 -17.59 20.92
CA ASP A 280 -16.90 -16.64 21.66
C ASP A 280 -16.21 -15.26 21.78
N VAL A 281 -14.87 -15.21 21.80
CA VAL A 281 -14.06 -13.97 21.82
C VAL A 281 -14.12 -13.29 20.44
N VAL A 282 -13.99 -14.07 19.37
CA VAL A 282 -13.93 -13.54 17.99
C VAL A 282 -15.31 -13.16 17.48
N ALA A 283 -16.34 -13.93 17.82
CA ALA A 283 -17.71 -13.69 17.36
C ALA A 283 -18.39 -12.48 18.01
N GLY A 284 -17.83 -11.95 19.10
CA GLY A 284 -18.37 -10.77 19.79
C GLY A 284 -19.73 -11.01 20.49
N ILE A 285 -20.07 -12.27 20.77
CA ILE A 285 -21.33 -12.67 21.42
C ILE A 285 -21.35 -12.17 22.87
N ARG A 286 -20.19 -12.19 23.53
CA ARG A 286 -19.98 -11.70 24.90
C ARG A 286 -18.95 -10.60 24.89
N THR A 287 -19.10 -9.57 25.76
CA THR A 287 -18.12 -8.50 25.89
C THR A 287 -16.87 -9.00 26.60
N PRO A 288 -15.70 -9.01 25.94
CA PRO A 288 -14.46 -9.45 26.57
C PRO A 288 -13.98 -8.46 27.64
N GLN A 289 -13.20 -8.98 28.59
CA GLN A 289 -12.52 -8.19 29.60
C GLN A 289 -11.10 -7.88 29.15
N SER A 290 -10.57 -6.71 29.59
CA SER A 290 -9.15 -6.39 29.37
C SER A 290 -8.25 -7.40 30.07
N ILE A 291 -7.17 -7.80 29.40
CA ILE A 291 -6.18 -8.75 29.91
C ILE A 291 -5.58 -8.31 31.27
N SER A 292 -5.57 -7.00 31.57
CA SER A 292 -5.12 -6.48 32.88
C SER A 292 -5.94 -7.00 34.06
N LYS A 293 -7.23 -7.30 33.87
CA LYS A 293 -8.09 -7.86 34.89
C LYS A 293 -7.76 -9.31 35.25
N LEU A 294 -7.07 -10.04 34.37
CA LEU A 294 -6.59 -11.38 34.65
C LEU A 294 -5.62 -11.40 35.84
N ALA A 295 -4.85 -10.30 36.02
CA ALA A 295 -3.97 -10.13 37.15
C ALA A 295 -4.71 -10.16 38.52
N GLU A 296 -5.96 -9.70 38.56
CA GLU A 296 -6.79 -9.69 39.76
C GLU A 296 -7.51 -11.04 39.95
N GLN A 297 -7.99 -11.62 38.83
CA GLN A 297 -8.83 -12.83 38.88
C GLN A 297 -8.01 -14.13 38.97
N MET A 298 -6.88 -14.19 38.24
CA MET A 298 -5.98 -15.36 38.19
C MET A 298 -4.52 -14.90 38.21
N PRO A 299 -4.01 -14.39 39.34
CA PRO A 299 -2.70 -13.74 39.41
C PRO A 299 -1.52 -14.66 39.04
N ILE A 300 -1.59 -15.95 39.36
CA ILE A 300 -0.54 -16.94 39.02
C ILE A 300 -0.47 -17.11 37.50
N ILE A 301 -1.62 -17.31 36.86
CA ILE A 301 -1.72 -17.49 35.42
C ILE A 301 -1.27 -16.21 34.69
N TYR A 302 -1.64 -15.04 35.20
CA TYR A 302 -1.18 -13.78 34.62
C TYR A 302 0.34 -13.63 34.68
N GLN A 303 1.00 -13.99 35.80
CA GLN A 303 2.46 -13.95 35.90
C GLN A 303 3.12 -14.94 34.94
N GLU A 304 2.59 -16.15 34.81
CA GLU A 304 3.05 -17.15 33.88
C GLU A 304 2.90 -16.61 32.42
N PHE A 305 1.74 -16.03 32.09
CA PHE A 305 1.50 -15.46 30.78
C PHE A 305 2.46 -14.32 30.46
N VAL A 306 2.73 -13.42 31.40
CA VAL A 306 3.74 -12.35 31.22
C VAL A 306 5.12 -12.93 30.93
N SER A 307 5.53 -14.00 31.63
CA SER A 307 6.79 -14.68 31.39
C SER A 307 6.84 -15.28 29.97
N VAL A 308 5.75 -15.92 29.54
CA VAL A 308 5.61 -16.46 28.16
C VAL A 308 5.72 -15.37 27.11
N THR A 309 5.04 -14.22 27.33
CA THR A 309 5.07 -13.09 26.36
C THR A 309 6.46 -12.49 26.21
N GLN A 310 7.20 -12.33 27.33
CA GLN A 310 8.58 -11.85 27.31
C GLN A 310 9.50 -12.83 26.54
N LYS A 311 9.35 -14.13 26.82
CA LYS A 311 10.12 -15.17 26.13
C LYS A 311 9.85 -15.20 24.63
N LEU A 312 8.59 -15.06 24.21
CA LEU A 312 8.18 -15.00 22.81
C LEU A 312 8.76 -13.77 22.10
N GLU A 313 8.60 -12.59 22.68
CA GLU A 313 9.12 -11.35 22.06
C GLU A 313 10.64 -11.37 21.93
N ALA A 314 11.35 -11.83 22.96
CA ALA A 314 12.80 -11.98 22.92
C ALA A 314 13.25 -13.00 21.87
N HIS A 315 12.55 -14.14 21.74
CA HIS A 315 12.87 -15.19 20.77
C HIS A 315 12.62 -14.79 19.33
N TYR A 316 11.44 -14.20 19.03
CA TYR A 316 11.09 -13.73 17.69
C TYR A 316 11.68 -12.36 17.38
N ARG A 317 12.16 -11.67 18.39
CA ARG A 317 12.74 -10.31 18.31
C ARG A 317 11.76 -9.29 17.69
N ASP A 318 10.45 -9.58 17.80
CA ASP A 318 9.37 -8.75 17.28
C ASP A 318 8.12 -8.91 18.16
N MET A 319 7.25 -7.89 18.13
CA MET A 319 5.95 -7.92 18.76
C MET A 319 5.13 -9.12 18.30
N GLN A 320 4.55 -9.86 19.24
CA GLN A 320 3.75 -11.05 18.97
C GLN A 320 2.26 -10.82 19.23
N ASP A 321 1.44 -11.38 18.38
CA ASP A 321 -0.01 -11.59 18.51
C ASP A 321 -0.22 -13.06 18.90
N MET A 322 -0.93 -13.30 20.01
CA MET A 322 -1.01 -14.60 20.67
C MET A 322 -2.46 -14.97 20.93
N GLU A 323 -2.78 -16.25 20.72
CA GLU A 323 -4.02 -16.87 21.17
C GLU A 323 -3.67 -17.84 22.32
N PHE A 324 -4.41 -17.76 23.43
CA PHE A 324 -4.20 -18.59 24.59
C PHE A 324 -5.52 -19.12 25.17
N THR A 325 -5.43 -20.24 25.89
CA THR A 325 -6.55 -20.82 26.66
C THR A 325 -6.06 -21.22 28.03
N ILE A 326 -6.90 -21.01 29.02
CA ILE A 326 -6.71 -21.47 30.41
C ILE A 326 -7.70 -22.59 30.60
N GLU A 327 -7.22 -23.79 30.89
CA GLU A 327 -8.05 -24.94 31.22
C GLU A 327 -7.77 -25.38 32.66
N ASN A 328 -8.77 -25.30 33.54
CA ASN A 328 -8.66 -25.68 34.96
C ASN A 328 -7.43 -25.11 35.65
N GLY A 329 -7.14 -23.83 35.42
CA GLY A 329 -6.00 -23.13 36.02
C GLY A 329 -4.64 -23.45 35.39
N ASN A 330 -4.58 -24.06 34.23
CA ASN A 330 -3.36 -24.28 33.45
C ASN A 330 -3.39 -23.43 32.17
N LEU A 331 -2.29 -22.75 31.89
CA LEU A 331 -2.14 -21.91 30.68
C LEU A 331 -1.69 -22.76 29.49
N TYR A 332 -2.28 -22.51 28.33
CA TYR A 332 -1.89 -23.09 27.04
C TYR A 332 -1.81 -22.03 25.95
N MET A 333 -0.75 -22.12 25.15
CA MET A 333 -0.55 -21.26 23.96
C MET A 333 -1.06 -21.99 22.73
N LEU A 334 -2.02 -21.39 22.03
CA LEU A 334 -2.65 -22.00 20.84
C LEU A 334 -2.05 -21.52 19.53
N GLN A 335 -1.54 -20.31 19.51
CA GLN A 335 -0.96 -19.69 18.32
C GLN A 335 -0.11 -18.48 18.70
N THR A 336 0.96 -18.23 17.95
CA THR A 336 1.67 -16.96 17.90
C THR A 336 1.94 -16.54 16.47
N ARG A 337 2.02 -15.22 16.24
CA ARG A 337 2.41 -14.63 14.97
C ARG A 337 2.94 -13.21 15.18
N SER A 338 3.68 -12.68 14.20
CA SER A 338 4.05 -11.26 14.21
C SER A 338 2.79 -10.39 14.27
N GLY A 339 2.72 -9.51 15.24
CA GLY A 339 1.54 -8.70 15.52
C GLY A 339 1.29 -7.67 14.42
N LYS A 340 0.09 -7.68 13.85
CA LYS A 340 -0.38 -6.58 12.98
C LYS A 340 -0.53 -5.32 13.81
N ARG A 341 -0.05 -4.20 13.29
CA ARG A 341 0.07 -2.94 14.03
C ARG A 341 -0.10 -1.73 13.12
N THR A 342 -0.48 -0.62 13.69
CA THR A 342 -0.54 0.65 12.96
C THR A 342 0.85 1.11 12.57
N ALA A 343 0.95 1.98 11.56
CA ALA A 343 2.21 2.56 11.12
C ALA A 343 2.95 3.29 12.25
N LYS A 344 2.22 4.03 13.09
CA LYS A 344 2.75 4.71 14.28
C LYS A 344 3.33 3.71 15.29
N ALA A 345 2.59 2.65 15.60
CA ALA A 345 3.06 1.61 16.49
C ALA A 345 4.27 0.87 15.93
N ALA A 346 4.33 0.64 14.61
CA ALA A 346 5.46 -0.03 13.97
C ALA A 346 6.77 0.73 14.17
N ILE A 347 6.77 2.04 13.96
CA ILE A 347 7.97 2.89 14.16
C ILE A 347 8.37 2.92 15.64
N LYS A 348 7.39 3.18 16.53
CA LYS A 348 7.68 3.21 17.96
C LYS A 348 8.27 1.88 18.46
N ILE A 349 7.69 0.75 18.07
CA ILE A 349 8.18 -0.58 18.44
C ILE A 349 9.59 -0.80 17.90
N ALA A 350 9.86 -0.42 16.63
CA ALA A 350 11.20 -0.54 16.05
C ALA A 350 12.24 0.29 16.81
N VAL A 351 11.90 1.53 17.18
CA VAL A 351 12.77 2.41 17.98
C VAL A 351 13.00 1.85 19.37
N ASP A 352 11.94 1.42 20.06
CA ASP A 352 12.05 0.84 21.40
C ASP A 352 12.93 -0.43 21.38
N GLN A 353 12.70 -1.34 20.42
CA GLN A 353 13.46 -2.60 20.33
C GLN A 353 14.96 -2.38 20.01
N VAL A 354 15.31 -1.35 19.26
CA VAL A 354 16.72 -0.96 19.07
C VAL A 354 17.29 -0.44 20.39
N ASN A 355 16.57 0.42 21.11
CA ASN A 355 17.01 0.96 22.40
C ASN A 355 17.14 -0.13 23.47
N GLU A 356 16.31 -1.16 23.42
CA GLU A 356 16.34 -2.36 24.27
C GLU A 356 17.45 -3.34 23.87
N GLY A 357 18.12 -3.14 22.74
CA GLY A 357 19.17 -4.01 22.22
C GLY A 357 18.67 -5.32 21.60
N LEU A 358 17.37 -5.43 21.32
CA LEU A 358 16.77 -6.62 20.72
C LEU A 358 17.08 -6.73 19.22
N ILE A 359 17.14 -5.61 18.51
CA ILE A 359 17.41 -5.56 17.07
C ILE A 359 18.42 -4.47 16.74
N SER A 360 19.07 -4.59 15.56
CA SER A 360 19.93 -3.53 15.05
C SER A 360 19.11 -2.43 14.34
N LYS A 361 19.74 -1.28 14.07
CA LYS A 361 19.11 -0.21 13.28
C LYS A 361 18.78 -0.68 11.87
N GLU A 362 19.63 -1.48 11.25
CA GLU A 362 19.39 -2.05 9.92
C GLU A 362 18.20 -3.00 9.92
N GLU A 363 18.05 -3.82 10.96
CA GLU A 363 16.87 -4.69 11.09
C GLU A 363 15.60 -3.86 11.29
N ALA A 364 15.65 -2.79 12.08
CA ALA A 364 14.54 -1.87 12.28
C ALA A 364 14.11 -1.24 10.94
N ILE A 365 15.07 -0.76 10.14
CA ILE A 365 14.83 -0.17 8.81
C ILE A 365 14.17 -1.19 7.86
N LEU A 366 14.64 -2.43 7.85
CA LEU A 366 14.09 -3.48 6.98
C LEU A 366 12.67 -3.93 7.37
N ARG A 367 12.25 -3.74 8.62
CA ARG A 367 10.92 -4.16 9.12
C ARG A 367 9.79 -3.21 8.78
N ILE A 368 10.10 -1.93 8.57
CA ILE A 368 9.09 -0.93 8.25
C ILE A 368 8.83 -0.96 6.75
N GLU A 369 7.60 -1.27 6.37
CA GLU A 369 7.20 -1.18 4.97
C GLU A 369 7.07 0.28 4.54
N PRO A 370 7.62 0.67 3.38
CA PRO A 370 7.53 2.05 2.90
C PRO A 370 6.09 2.59 2.81
N LYS A 371 5.12 1.73 2.47
CA LYS A 371 3.69 2.09 2.46
C LYS A 371 3.14 2.51 3.84
N GLN A 372 3.74 2.04 4.92
CA GLN A 372 3.33 2.46 6.28
C GLN A 372 3.70 3.91 6.55
N LEU A 373 4.84 4.40 6.02
CA LEU A 373 5.20 5.82 6.13
C LEU A 373 4.20 6.73 5.40
N ASP A 374 3.67 6.28 4.28
CA ASP A 374 2.65 7.02 3.51
C ASP A 374 1.43 7.35 4.39
N GLN A 375 0.98 6.37 5.19
CA GLN A 375 -0.14 6.54 6.11
C GLN A 375 0.12 7.58 7.22
N LEU A 376 1.38 7.79 7.60
CA LEU A 376 1.76 8.75 8.65
C LEU A 376 1.90 10.18 8.15
N LEU A 377 2.24 10.34 6.88
CA LEU A 377 2.55 11.64 6.25
C LEU A 377 1.30 12.34 5.72
N HIS A 378 0.22 11.60 5.52
CA HIS A 378 -1.04 12.14 5.04
C HIS A 378 -2.09 12.23 6.15
N PRO A 379 -2.97 13.24 6.11
CA PRO A 379 -4.12 13.31 7.00
C PRO A 379 -4.95 12.02 6.92
N SER A 380 -5.45 11.55 8.04
CA SER A 380 -6.29 10.35 8.11
C SER A 380 -7.53 10.60 8.97
N PHE A 381 -8.55 9.75 8.83
CA PHE A 381 -9.75 9.81 9.67
C PHE A 381 -9.56 9.02 10.97
N ASP A 382 -10.27 9.44 12.04
CA ASP A 382 -10.39 8.64 13.25
C ASP A 382 -11.04 7.29 12.96
N LEU A 383 -10.35 6.20 13.29
CA LEU A 383 -10.77 4.82 12.97
C LEU A 383 -12.11 4.43 13.60
N LYS A 384 -12.46 4.99 14.77
CA LYS A 384 -13.74 4.69 15.43
C LYS A 384 -14.90 5.37 14.70
N SER A 385 -14.69 6.59 14.26
CA SER A 385 -15.64 7.37 13.49
C SER A 385 -15.80 6.81 12.07
N LEU A 386 -14.72 6.37 11.46
CA LEU A 386 -14.70 5.77 10.12
C LEU A 386 -15.56 4.50 10.05
N LYS A 387 -15.54 3.64 11.09
CA LYS A 387 -16.38 2.42 11.15
C LYS A 387 -17.89 2.69 11.15
N LYS A 388 -18.30 3.90 11.52
CA LYS A 388 -19.72 4.33 11.57
C LYS A 388 -20.10 5.17 10.35
N ALA A 389 -19.14 5.58 9.54
CA ALA A 389 -19.35 6.43 8.38
C ALA A 389 -20.05 5.65 7.25
N ILE A 390 -20.96 6.33 6.56
CA ILE A 390 -21.72 5.76 5.44
C ILE A 390 -20.95 6.04 4.16
N ILE A 391 -20.55 5.01 3.44
CA ILE A 391 -19.90 5.13 2.14
C ILE A 391 -20.96 5.54 1.12
N LEU A 392 -20.74 6.65 0.44
CA LEU A 392 -21.55 7.11 -0.69
C LEU A 392 -21.16 6.37 -1.98
N THR A 393 -19.87 6.32 -2.27
CA THR A 393 -19.30 5.66 -3.45
C THR A 393 -17.84 5.32 -3.23
N THR A 394 -17.27 4.55 -4.15
CA THR A 394 -15.85 4.22 -4.19
C THR A 394 -15.32 4.53 -5.58
N GLY A 395 -14.15 5.18 -5.64
CA GLY A 395 -13.39 5.45 -6.85
C GLY A 395 -11.96 4.93 -6.73
N LEU A 396 -11.07 5.41 -7.60
CA LEU A 396 -9.66 5.08 -7.56
C LEU A 396 -8.94 5.93 -6.49
N PRO A 397 -8.05 5.34 -5.68
CA PRO A 397 -7.24 6.04 -4.68
C PRO A 397 -6.14 6.89 -5.37
N ALA A 398 -6.54 8.00 -5.98
CA ALA A 398 -5.71 8.76 -6.90
C ALA A 398 -4.61 9.58 -6.21
N SER A 399 -4.88 10.11 -5.02
CA SER A 399 -3.87 10.79 -4.18
C SER A 399 -4.20 10.56 -2.71
N PRO A 400 -3.25 10.04 -1.90
CA PRO A 400 -3.53 9.63 -0.53
C PRO A 400 -3.88 10.79 0.40
N GLY A 401 -4.52 10.44 1.51
CA GLY A 401 -4.95 11.37 2.56
C GLY A 401 -6.46 11.43 2.71
N ALA A 402 -6.89 11.93 3.87
CA ALA A 402 -8.29 12.17 4.18
C ALA A 402 -8.61 13.67 4.12
N ALA A 403 -9.77 13.99 3.63
CA ALA A 403 -10.28 15.35 3.64
C ALA A 403 -11.80 15.37 3.81
N TYR A 404 -12.32 16.43 4.37
CA TYR A 404 -13.75 16.71 4.37
C TYR A 404 -13.99 18.14 3.95
N GLY A 405 -15.16 18.42 3.43
CA GLY A 405 -15.54 19.75 3.04
C GLY A 405 -16.93 19.80 2.40
N LYS A 406 -17.39 21.03 2.22
CA LYS A 406 -18.60 21.31 1.44
C LYS A 406 -18.31 21.08 -0.04
N VAL A 407 -19.24 20.46 -0.72
CA VAL A 407 -19.14 20.17 -2.16
C VAL A 407 -19.33 21.44 -2.98
N TYR A 408 -18.39 21.70 -3.89
CA TYR A 408 -18.50 22.75 -4.91
C TYR A 408 -18.06 22.23 -6.28
N PHE A 409 -18.66 22.75 -7.34
CA PHE A 409 -18.51 22.24 -8.70
C PHE A 409 -17.66 23.15 -9.62
N HIS A 410 -17.41 24.40 -9.21
CA HIS A 410 -16.61 25.35 -9.99
C HIS A 410 -15.41 25.85 -9.19
N ALA A 411 -14.27 25.96 -9.86
CA ALA A 411 -13.01 26.38 -9.25
C ALA A 411 -13.13 27.74 -8.54
N GLU A 412 -13.79 28.72 -9.16
CA GLU A 412 -14.00 30.05 -8.58
C GLU A 412 -14.79 30.02 -7.27
N ASP A 413 -15.83 29.17 -7.17
CA ASP A 413 -16.65 29.07 -5.96
C ASP A 413 -15.87 28.38 -4.82
N VAL A 414 -15.02 27.40 -5.16
CA VAL A 414 -14.08 26.80 -4.20
C VAL A 414 -13.16 27.85 -3.60
N VAL A 415 -12.54 28.69 -4.44
CA VAL A 415 -11.64 29.77 -3.99
C VAL A 415 -12.36 30.76 -3.10
N LYS A 416 -13.59 31.18 -3.46
CA LYS A 416 -14.41 32.10 -2.67
C LYS A 416 -14.75 31.54 -1.29
N GLU A 417 -15.14 30.26 -1.21
CA GLU A 417 -15.53 29.64 0.05
C GLU A 417 -14.31 29.37 0.96
N MET A 418 -13.18 28.97 0.37
CA MET A 418 -11.94 28.80 1.12
C MET A 418 -11.43 30.11 1.72
N LYS A 419 -11.59 31.26 1.02
CA LYS A 419 -11.28 32.58 1.58
C LYS A 419 -12.15 32.93 2.78
N LYS A 420 -13.34 32.33 2.90
CA LYS A 420 -14.23 32.49 4.10
C LYS A 420 -13.85 31.53 5.24
N GLY A 421 -12.85 30.67 5.06
CA GLY A 421 -12.39 29.68 6.05
C GLY A 421 -13.23 28.40 6.09
N ASN A 422 -14.11 28.16 5.13
CA ASN A 422 -14.87 26.93 5.04
C ASN A 422 -14.05 25.81 4.37
N PRO A 423 -14.02 24.57 4.91
CA PRO A 423 -13.42 23.44 4.22
C PRO A 423 -14.26 23.07 2.99
N VAL A 424 -13.61 22.88 1.84
CA VAL A 424 -14.28 22.64 0.55
C VAL A 424 -13.69 21.46 -0.18
N LEU A 425 -14.55 20.67 -0.82
CA LEU A 425 -14.19 19.65 -1.79
C LEU A 425 -14.59 20.11 -3.19
N LEU A 426 -13.66 20.02 -4.14
CA LEU A 426 -13.93 20.24 -5.56
C LEU A 426 -14.46 18.94 -6.17
N VAL A 427 -15.63 19.00 -6.78
CA VAL A 427 -16.26 17.84 -7.46
C VAL A 427 -16.47 18.18 -8.93
N ARG A 428 -15.86 17.38 -9.80
CA ARG A 428 -15.96 17.59 -11.26
C ARG A 428 -16.33 16.27 -11.96
N GLN A 429 -16.86 16.38 -13.18
CA GLN A 429 -16.94 15.24 -14.07
C GLN A 429 -15.54 14.72 -14.38
N GLU A 430 -14.66 15.60 -14.80
CA GLU A 430 -13.22 15.47 -14.97
C GLU A 430 -12.60 16.86 -14.78
N THR A 431 -11.33 16.94 -14.38
CA THR A 431 -10.66 18.22 -14.21
C THR A 431 -9.88 18.61 -15.47
N SER A 432 -9.82 19.90 -15.74
CA SER A 432 -9.01 20.52 -16.78
C SER A 432 -7.90 21.40 -16.18
N PRO A 433 -6.92 21.86 -16.93
CA PRO A 433 -5.93 22.84 -16.47
C PRO A 433 -6.53 24.13 -15.90
N GLU A 434 -7.72 24.49 -16.33
CA GLU A 434 -8.46 25.69 -15.84
C GLU A 434 -8.96 25.53 -14.41
N ASP A 435 -9.09 24.29 -13.91
CA ASP A 435 -9.50 24.00 -12.55
C ASP A 435 -8.38 24.13 -11.51
N ILE A 436 -7.13 24.38 -11.94
CA ILE A 436 -5.93 24.37 -11.08
C ILE A 436 -6.10 25.25 -9.83
N GLU A 437 -6.62 26.47 -9.96
CA GLU A 437 -6.81 27.37 -8.82
C GLU A 437 -7.77 26.79 -7.78
N GLY A 438 -8.88 26.20 -8.25
CA GLY A 438 -9.82 25.48 -7.41
C GLY A 438 -9.22 24.23 -6.77
N MET A 439 -8.43 23.47 -7.53
CA MET A 439 -7.74 22.28 -7.03
C MET A 439 -6.70 22.63 -5.95
N VAL A 440 -5.93 23.70 -6.14
CA VAL A 440 -4.97 24.21 -5.14
C VAL A 440 -5.69 24.63 -3.86
N SER A 441 -6.82 25.30 -3.99
CA SER A 441 -7.58 25.83 -2.87
C SER A 441 -8.37 24.77 -2.12
N ALA A 442 -8.94 23.77 -2.79
CA ALA A 442 -9.75 22.71 -2.20
C ALA A 442 -8.99 21.91 -1.12
N ASN A 443 -9.71 21.38 -0.14
CA ASN A 443 -9.20 20.42 0.83
C ASN A 443 -9.01 19.03 0.21
N GLY A 444 -9.81 18.70 -0.81
CA GLY A 444 -9.73 17.45 -1.54
C GLY A 444 -10.52 17.49 -2.84
N ILE A 445 -10.33 16.48 -3.69
CA ILE A 445 -10.84 16.45 -5.06
C ILE A 445 -11.57 15.13 -5.31
N ILE A 446 -12.74 15.21 -5.96
CA ILE A 446 -13.51 14.05 -6.41
C ILE A 446 -13.76 14.23 -7.91
N THR A 447 -13.52 13.17 -8.69
CA THR A 447 -13.94 13.17 -10.10
C THR A 447 -14.77 11.94 -10.44
N ALA A 448 -15.81 12.12 -11.25
CA ALA A 448 -16.63 11.02 -11.74
C ALA A 448 -15.88 10.18 -12.80
N ARG A 449 -15.01 10.82 -13.59
CA ARG A 449 -14.18 10.20 -14.61
C ARG A 449 -12.69 10.41 -14.32
N GLY A 450 -11.86 9.65 -15.01
CA GLY A 450 -10.41 9.73 -14.91
C GLY A 450 -9.79 8.55 -14.19
N GLY A 451 -8.58 8.20 -14.61
CA GLY A 451 -7.76 7.13 -14.01
C GLY A 451 -6.72 7.66 -13.05
N MET A 452 -5.84 6.78 -12.59
CA MET A 452 -4.71 7.12 -11.71
C MET A 452 -3.70 8.07 -12.35
N THR A 453 -3.75 8.25 -13.64
CA THR A 453 -2.88 9.12 -14.45
C THR A 453 -3.60 10.33 -15.03
N SER A 454 -4.88 10.51 -14.71
CA SER A 454 -5.67 11.68 -15.14
C SER A 454 -5.10 12.98 -14.58
N HIS A 455 -5.46 14.11 -15.19
CA HIS A 455 -5.08 15.44 -14.73
C HIS A 455 -5.38 15.63 -13.24
N ALA A 456 -6.58 15.28 -12.77
CA ALA A 456 -6.95 15.34 -11.36
C ALA A 456 -5.96 14.57 -10.47
N ALA A 457 -5.65 13.33 -10.85
CA ALA A 457 -4.80 12.45 -10.06
C ALA A 457 -3.34 12.95 -9.98
N VAL A 458 -2.79 13.40 -11.11
CA VAL A 458 -1.40 13.87 -11.20
C VAL A 458 -1.22 15.17 -10.44
N VAL A 459 -2.09 16.13 -10.68
CA VAL A 459 -2.03 17.46 -10.05
C VAL A 459 -2.28 17.33 -8.54
N ALA A 460 -3.30 16.57 -8.12
CA ALA A 460 -3.58 16.34 -6.71
C ALA A 460 -2.38 15.72 -5.98
N ARG A 461 -1.72 14.71 -6.58
CA ARG A 461 -0.50 14.11 -6.02
C ARG A 461 0.65 15.10 -5.92
N GLY A 462 0.87 15.90 -6.96
CA GLY A 462 1.89 16.94 -6.95
C GLY A 462 1.67 17.96 -5.82
N MET A 463 0.42 18.29 -5.54
CA MET A 463 0.01 19.22 -4.48
C MET A 463 -0.13 18.57 -3.10
N GLY A 464 -0.09 17.23 -3.00
CA GLY A 464 -0.38 16.49 -1.77
C GLY A 464 -1.80 16.67 -1.27
N LYS A 465 -2.76 16.83 -2.19
CA LYS A 465 -4.19 16.94 -1.89
C LYS A 465 -4.85 15.59 -2.00
N PRO A 466 -5.68 15.17 -1.03
CA PRO A 466 -6.47 13.95 -1.15
C PRO A 466 -7.33 13.97 -2.41
N CYS A 467 -7.31 12.86 -3.18
CA CYS A 467 -8.08 12.76 -4.41
C CYS A 467 -8.66 11.37 -4.59
N VAL A 468 -9.95 11.32 -4.89
CA VAL A 468 -10.64 10.11 -5.33
C VAL A 468 -11.11 10.35 -6.76
N ALA A 469 -10.53 9.61 -7.72
CA ALA A 469 -10.84 9.77 -9.14
C ALA A 469 -11.68 8.60 -9.68
N GLY A 470 -12.38 8.83 -10.78
CA GLY A 470 -13.10 7.76 -11.48
C GLY A 470 -14.24 7.14 -10.67
N CYS A 471 -14.95 7.94 -9.89
CA CYS A 471 -16.18 7.54 -9.19
C CYS A 471 -17.32 7.34 -10.19
N SER A 472 -17.27 6.31 -11.01
CA SER A 472 -18.17 6.08 -12.17
C SER A 472 -19.66 6.00 -11.84
N GLN A 473 -20.00 5.77 -10.58
CA GLN A 473 -21.38 5.75 -10.10
C GLN A 473 -21.95 7.16 -9.85
N LEU A 474 -21.07 8.18 -9.77
CA LEU A 474 -21.51 9.56 -9.56
C LEU A 474 -21.95 10.19 -10.90
N LEU A 475 -23.14 10.70 -10.92
CA LEU A 475 -23.64 11.57 -11.99
C LEU A 475 -23.50 13.01 -11.50
N VAL A 476 -22.46 13.69 -11.99
CA VAL A 476 -22.18 15.10 -11.65
C VAL A 476 -22.91 16.00 -12.64
N ASP A 477 -23.81 16.83 -12.15
CA ASP A 477 -24.47 17.89 -12.92
C ASP A 477 -23.93 19.25 -12.45
N GLU A 478 -22.94 19.76 -13.18
CA GLU A 478 -22.26 21.01 -12.84
C GLU A 478 -23.17 22.24 -13.06
N VAL A 479 -24.19 22.12 -13.91
CA VAL A 479 -25.16 23.20 -14.17
C VAL A 479 -26.19 23.28 -13.04
N ARG A 480 -26.72 22.14 -12.61
CA ARG A 480 -27.64 22.06 -11.47
C ARG A 480 -26.92 22.10 -10.12
N ARG A 481 -25.59 21.97 -10.15
CA ARG A 481 -24.74 21.96 -8.97
C ARG A 481 -25.14 20.87 -7.97
N GLU A 482 -25.22 19.62 -8.50
CA GLU A 482 -25.59 18.46 -7.69
C GLU A 482 -24.91 17.18 -8.18
N ILE A 483 -24.76 16.24 -7.26
CA ILE A 483 -24.31 14.87 -7.56
C ILE A 483 -25.48 13.94 -7.33
N SER A 484 -25.73 13.01 -8.25
CA SER A 484 -26.73 11.96 -8.08
C SER A 484 -26.07 10.58 -8.08
N ILE A 485 -26.53 9.72 -7.16
CA ILE A 485 -26.14 8.29 -7.10
C ILE A 485 -27.36 7.47 -6.65
N GLY A 486 -27.87 6.62 -7.54
CA GLY A 486 -29.11 5.89 -7.28
C GLY A 486 -30.28 6.86 -6.98
N HIS A 487 -30.80 6.80 -5.76
CA HIS A 487 -31.89 7.68 -5.30
C HIS A 487 -31.41 8.83 -4.39
N GLN A 488 -30.10 8.93 -4.17
CA GLN A 488 -29.53 10.00 -3.35
C GLN A 488 -29.05 11.16 -4.21
N THR A 489 -29.30 12.38 -3.76
CA THR A 489 -28.81 13.60 -4.39
C THR A 489 -28.08 14.43 -3.34
N ILE A 490 -26.86 14.86 -3.65
CA ILE A 490 -26.02 15.73 -2.84
C ILE A 490 -25.92 17.08 -3.55
N LYS A 491 -26.34 18.14 -2.90
CA LYS A 491 -26.33 19.50 -3.45
C LYS A 491 -25.07 20.25 -3.07
N GLU A 492 -24.78 21.29 -3.84
CA GLU A 492 -23.73 22.23 -3.49
C GLU A 492 -23.85 22.74 -2.06
N GLY A 493 -22.74 22.80 -1.34
CA GLY A 493 -22.70 23.20 0.06
C GLY A 493 -22.93 22.08 1.07
N GLU A 494 -23.36 20.90 0.64
CA GLU A 494 -23.47 19.75 1.55
C GLU A 494 -22.09 19.16 1.84
N MET A 495 -21.97 18.50 3.00
CA MET A 495 -20.71 18.00 3.52
C MET A 495 -20.43 16.57 3.05
N LEU A 496 -19.27 16.34 2.47
CA LEU A 496 -18.72 15.02 2.19
C LEU A 496 -17.33 14.87 2.83
N SER A 497 -16.90 13.62 2.93
CA SER A 497 -15.55 13.25 3.34
C SER A 497 -14.96 12.29 2.33
N ILE A 498 -13.66 12.38 2.04
CA ILE A 498 -12.95 11.50 1.12
C ILE A 498 -11.72 10.90 1.77
N ASP A 499 -11.47 9.64 1.46
CA ASP A 499 -10.24 8.94 1.79
C ASP A 499 -9.52 8.57 0.48
N GLY A 500 -8.58 9.40 0.11
CA GLY A 500 -7.78 9.21 -1.09
C GLY A 500 -6.81 8.04 -1.02
N ALA A 501 -6.60 7.41 0.15
CA ALA A 501 -5.80 6.20 0.30
C ALA A 501 -6.62 4.93 -0.01
N THR A 502 -7.92 4.92 0.30
CA THR A 502 -8.82 3.79 0.05
C THR A 502 -9.72 3.98 -1.16
N GLY A 503 -9.87 5.22 -1.64
CA GLY A 503 -10.79 5.56 -2.72
C GLY A 503 -12.25 5.73 -2.27
N ASN A 504 -12.53 5.77 -0.99
CA ASN A 504 -13.89 5.89 -0.47
C ASN A 504 -14.33 7.36 -0.35
N VAL A 505 -15.59 7.61 -0.68
CA VAL A 505 -16.30 8.88 -0.43
C VAL A 505 -17.40 8.61 0.57
N TYR A 506 -17.47 9.41 1.64
CA TYR A 506 -18.42 9.25 2.75
C TYR A 506 -19.38 10.42 2.83
N ILE A 507 -20.60 10.12 3.27
CA ILE A 507 -21.64 11.15 3.54
C ILE A 507 -21.30 11.87 4.85
N GLY A 508 -21.36 13.20 4.81
CA GLY A 508 -21.14 14.04 5.99
C GLY A 508 -19.67 14.23 6.35
N GLN A 509 -19.43 14.78 7.53
CA GLN A 509 -18.10 15.02 8.06
C GLN A 509 -17.63 13.85 8.92
N VAL A 510 -16.56 13.22 8.52
CA VAL A 510 -15.83 12.22 9.33
C VAL A 510 -14.70 12.95 10.08
N PRO A 511 -14.62 12.80 11.42
CA PRO A 511 -13.55 13.44 12.21
C PRO A 511 -12.16 12.98 11.76
N MET A 512 -11.22 13.93 11.71
CA MET A 512 -9.82 13.68 11.39
C MET A 512 -9.07 13.11 12.60
N ALA A 513 -8.11 12.22 12.33
CA ALA A 513 -7.14 11.83 13.33
C ALA A 513 -6.10 12.94 13.55
N GLU A 514 -5.54 13.05 14.76
CA GLU A 514 -4.42 13.96 15.01
C GLU A 514 -3.18 13.45 14.27
N THR A 515 -2.69 14.24 13.32
CA THR A 515 -1.41 13.98 12.64
C THR A 515 -0.28 14.51 13.52
N SER A 516 0.51 13.62 14.08
CA SER A 516 1.75 14.02 14.77
C SER A 516 2.92 13.19 14.22
N VAL A 517 3.82 13.85 13.52
CA VAL A 517 5.20 13.38 13.35
C VAL A 517 5.80 13.46 14.76
N ASP A 518 6.04 12.31 15.39
CA ASP A 518 6.54 12.25 16.76
C ASP A 518 8.07 12.03 16.77
N ARG A 519 8.65 12.16 17.95
CA ARG A 519 10.09 11.99 18.18
C ARG A 519 10.63 10.64 17.67
N ASP A 520 9.82 9.59 17.73
CA ASP A 520 10.24 8.26 17.29
C ASP A 520 10.41 8.21 15.76
N PHE A 521 9.55 8.92 15.02
CA PHE A 521 9.69 9.08 13.58
C PHE A 521 10.99 9.82 13.21
N GLU A 522 11.33 10.91 13.92
CA GLU A 522 12.56 11.65 13.68
C GLU A 522 13.80 10.79 13.94
N ILE A 523 13.80 10.02 15.04
CA ILE A 523 14.88 9.08 15.37
C ILE A 523 15.03 8.03 14.28
N PHE A 524 13.91 7.44 13.84
CA PHE A 524 13.89 6.43 12.79
C PHE A 524 14.42 6.98 11.46
N MET A 525 13.95 8.16 11.04
CA MET A 525 14.40 8.78 9.79
C MET A 525 15.88 9.17 9.82
N LYS A 526 16.43 9.50 10.99
CA LYS A 526 17.88 9.71 11.16
C LYS A 526 18.66 8.41 10.88
N TRP A 527 18.19 7.27 11.37
CA TRP A 527 18.82 5.98 11.06
C TRP A 527 18.72 5.63 9.57
N VAL A 528 17.60 5.96 8.94
CA VAL A 528 17.42 5.81 7.49
C VAL A 528 18.47 6.64 6.74
N ASP A 529 18.69 7.91 7.13
CA ASP A 529 19.68 8.78 6.49
C ASP A 529 21.11 8.29 6.72
N GLU A 530 21.43 7.72 7.88
CA GLU A 530 22.75 7.13 8.18
C GLU A 530 23.03 5.86 7.35
N ASN A 531 22.00 5.17 6.87
CA ASN A 531 22.12 3.89 6.18
C ASN A 531 21.83 3.94 4.67
N ARG A 532 21.83 5.10 4.04
CA ARG A 532 21.72 5.27 2.59
C ARG A 532 22.89 6.04 2.01
N ASP A 533 23.13 5.90 0.73
CA ASP A 533 24.10 6.65 -0.07
C ASP A 533 23.47 7.23 -1.35
N MET A 534 22.34 6.67 -1.81
CA MET A 534 21.55 7.26 -2.88
C MET A 534 20.88 8.55 -2.40
N MET A 535 21.08 9.66 -3.13
CA MET A 535 20.44 10.93 -2.84
C MET A 535 18.93 10.88 -3.15
N VAL A 536 18.15 11.58 -2.34
CA VAL A 536 16.72 11.76 -2.57
C VAL A 536 16.40 13.23 -2.78
N CYS A 537 16.08 13.57 -4.02
CA CYS A 537 15.67 14.89 -4.46
C CYS A 537 14.15 14.99 -4.61
N SER A 538 13.65 16.20 -4.80
CA SER A 538 12.24 16.44 -5.04
C SER A 538 11.96 17.01 -6.42
N ASN A 539 10.74 16.78 -6.90
CA ASN A 539 10.14 17.52 -8.00
C ASN A 539 9.44 18.75 -7.40
N ALA A 540 9.85 19.95 -7.77
CA ALA A 540 9.24 21.19 -7.28
C ALA A 540 9.44 22.31 -8.30
N ASP A 541 8.37 23.02 -8.63
CA ASP A 541 8.32 23.96 -9.73
C ASP A 541 8.15 25.43 -9.23
N ASN A 542 7.98 25.60 -7.91
CA ASN A 542 7.81 26.91 -7.26
C ASN A 542 8.46 26.92 -5.86
N PRO A 543 8.66 28.11 -5.26
CA PRO A 543 9.32 28.25 -3.95
C PRO A 543 8.61 27.55 -2.79
N ARG A 544 7.28 27.50 -2.81
CA ARG A 544 6.46 26.84 -1.79
C ARG A 544 6.69 25.33 -1.78
N ASP A 545 6.66 24.71 -2.95
CA ASP A 545 6.89 23.27 -3.07
C ASP A 545 8.33 22.90 -2.77
N ALA A 546 9.29 23.76 -3.17
CA ALA A 546 10.68 23.63 -2.82
C ALA A 546 10.91 23.68 -1.29
N GLN A 547 10.27 24.63 -0.58
CA GLN A 547 10.33 24.69 0.88
C GLN A 547 9.76 23.43 1.51
N LYS A 548 8.58 23.00 1.06
CA LYS A 548 7.95 21.76 1.54
C LYS A 548 8.83 20.53 1.33
N ALA A 549 9.49 20.46 0.18
CA ALA A 549 10.45 19.39 -0.10
C ALA A 549 11.62 19.39 0.92
N LEU A 550 12.16 20.57 1.23
CA LEU A 550 13.21 20.71 2.24
C LEU A 550 12.73 20.33 3.64
N ASP A 551 11.51 20.68 3.99
CA ASP A 551 10.90 20.31 5.28
C ASP A 551 10.77 18.78 5.44
N PHE A 552 10.55 18.05 4.36
CA PHE A 552 10.60 16.57 4.29
C PHE A 552 12.03 16.01 4.14
N GLY A 553 13.03 16.88 4.08
CA GLY A 553 14.44 16.49 4.05
C GLY A 553 14.99 16.18 2.66
N ALA A 554 14.45 16.79 1.59
CA ALA A 554 15.04 16.71 0.25
C ALA A 554 16.47 17.25 0.21
N GLU A 555 17.31 16.59 -0.59
CA GLU A 555 18.73 16.99 -0.73
C GLU A 555 18.96 17.96 -1.88
N GLY A 556 17.93 18.22 -2.69
CA GLY A 556 17.90 19.15 -3.80
C GLY A 556 16.59 19.00 -4.58
N ILE A 557 16.50 19.74 -5.68
CA ILE A 557 15.42 19.61 -6.66
C ILE A 557 15.98 18.84 -7.87
N GLY A 558 15.46 17.64 -8.12
CA GLY A 558 15.87 16.80 -9.24
C GLY A 558 15.07 17.04 -10.51
N LEU A 559 13.95 17.77 -10.39
CA LEU A 559 13.16 18.23 -11.53
C LEU A 559 12.39 19.50 -11.16
N CYS A 560 12.73 20.60 -11.83
CA CYS A 560 11.91 21.82 -11.89
C CYS A 560 11.43 21.99 -13.33
N ARG A 561 10.11 21.97 -13.54
CA ARG A 561 9.47 22.10 -14.86
C ARG A 561 9.16 23.55 -15.12
N THR A 562 9.80 24.13 -16.12
CA THR A 562 9.66 25.56 -16.44
C THR A 562 8.30 25.91 -17.05
N GLU A 563 7.60 24.96 -17.68
CA GLU A 563 6.26 25.15 -18.21
C GLU A 563 5.23 25.53 -17.15
N HIS A 564 5.34 25.01 -15.94
CA HIS A 564 4.40 25.32 -14.87
C HIS A 564 4.50 26.76 -14.38
N MET A 565 5.62 27.45 -14.66
CA MET A 565 5.77 28.86 -14.37
C MET A 565 4.98 29.75 -15.31
N PHE A 566 4.46 29.23 -16.44
CA PHE A 566 3.77 29.97 -17.47
C PHE A 566 2.25 30.00 -17.34
N PHE A 567 1.66 29.12 -16.50
CA PHE A 567 0.20 29.01 -16.37
C PHE A 567 -0.46 30.03 -15.44
N ASP A 568 0.29 30.98 -14.91
CA ASP A 568 -0.23 32.06 -14.08
C ASP A 568 -1.06 33.07 -14.93
N ASP A 569 -2.16 33.59 -14.37
CA ASP A 569 -3.10 34.47 -15.09
C ASP A 569 -2.45 35.72 -15.70
N GLU A 570 -1.41 36.25 -15.06
CA GLU A 570 -0.68 37.41 -15.57
C GLU A 570 0.30 37.03 -16.70
N ARG A 571 0.71 35.79 -16.78
CA ARG A 571 1.78 35.28 -17.67
C ARG A 571 1.24 34.62 -18.92
N ILE A 572 0.18 33.84 -18.78
CA ILE A 572 -0.40 33.07 -19.89
C ILE A 572 -0.75 33.93 -21.13
N PRO A 573 -1.26 35.18 -21.00
CA PRO A 573 -1.48 36.05 -22.16
C PRO A 573 -0.18 36.35 -22.90
N VAL A 574 0.92 36.56 -22.19
CA VAL A 574 2.24 36.87 -22.79
C VAL A 574 2.82 35.63 -23.48
N VAL A 575 2.62 34.46 -22.91
CA VAL A 575 3.01 33.16 -23.52
C VAL A 575 2.25 32.96 -24.83
N ARG A 576 0.95 33.20 -24.83
CA ARG A 576 0.08 33.12 -26.01
C ARG A 576 0.51 34.12 -27.10
N GLU A 577 0.87 35.36 -26.72
CA GLU A 577 1.45 36.36 -27.64
C GLU A 577 2.76 35.86 -28.26
N MET A 578 3.64 35.27 -27.47
CA MET A 578 4.91 34.64 -27.92
C MET A 578 4.63 33.54 -28.96
N ILE A 579 3.66 32.66 -28.69
CA ILE A 579 3.32 31.49 -29.54
C ILE A 579 2.71 31.95 -30.88
N LEU A 580 1.84 32.94 -30.81
CA LEU A 580 1.11 33.47 -32.01
C LEU A 580 1.95 34.42 -32.87
N ALA A 581 3.14 34.83 -32.39
CA ALA A 581 4.01 35.73 -33.14
C ALA A 581 4.58 35.06 -34.38
N ASP A 582 4.27 35.58 -35.56
CA ASP A 582 4.79 35.11 -36.83
C ASP A 582 6.25 35.56 -37.07
N GLU A 583 6.60 36.72 -36.59
CA GLU A 583 7.94 37.30 -36.77
C GLU A 583 8.79 37.14 -35.51
N ILE A 584 10.08 36.88 -35.72
CA ILE A 584 11.07 36.71 -34.64
C ILE A 584 11.17 37.95 -33.73
N LEU A 585 11.01 39.15 -34.29
CA LEU A 585 11.05 40.41 -33.53
C LEU A 585 9.86 40.53 -32.55
N SER A 586 8.67 40.17 -33.01
CA SER A 586 7.47 40.15 -32.17
C SER A 586 7.57 39.11 -31.10
N ARG A 587 8.07 37.93 -31.41
CA ARG A 587 8.33 36.83 -30.39
C ARG A 587 9.33 37.28 -29.36
N ARG A 588 10.43 37.92 -29.75
CA ARG A 588 11.45 38.42 -28.80
C ARG A 588 10.89 39.49 -27.86
N LYS A 589 9.95 40.34 -28.30
CA LYS A 589 9.31 41.30 -27.39
C LYS A 589 8.47 40.63 -26.30
N ALA A 590 7.72 39.58 -26.65
CA ALA A 590 6.99 38.81 -25.67
C ALA A 590 7.95 38.07 -24.71
N LEU A 591 9.02 37.47 -25.23
CA LEU A 591 10.05 36.79 -24.45
C LEU A 591 10.74 37.71 -23.45
N GLU A 592 11.04 38.98 -23.80
CA GLU A 592 11.63 39.96 -22.85
C GLU A 592 10.69 40.24 -21.65
N ARG A 593 9.38 40.17 -21.84
CA ARG A 593 8.41 40.28 -20.74
C ARG A 593 8.39 39.02 -19.87
N LEU A 594 8.45 37.84 -20.49
CA LEU A 594 8.50 36.56 -19.78
C LEU A 594 9.80 36.39 -18.98
N LEU A 595 10.92 36.92 -19.48
CA LEU A 595 12.22 36.85 -18.84
C LEU A 595 12.18 37.37 -17.40
N SER A 596 11.51 38.49 -17.17
CA SER A 596 11.42 39.08 -15.83
C SER A 596 10.67 38.19 -14.84
N PHE A 597 9.60 37.52 -15.28
CA PHE A 597 8.82 36.58 -14.44
C PHE A 597 9.65 35.36 -14.08
N GLN A 598 10.24 34.68 -15.06
CA GLN A 598 11.05 33.48 -14.78
C GLN A 598 12.31 33.79 -13.98
N ARG A 599 12.97 34.93 -14.23
CA ARG A 599 14.11 35.38 -13.43
C ARG A 599 13.75 35.43 -11.94
N ASP A 600 12.59 36.03 -11.63
CA ASP A 600 12.16 36.23 -10.27
C ASP A 600 11.74 34.90 -9.63
N ASP A 601 11.15 33.96 -10.38
CA ASP A 601 10.86 32.60 -9.94
C ASP A 601 12.12 31.84 -9.59
N PHE A 602 13.12 31.82 -10.47
CA PHE A 602 14.41 31.15 -10.21
C PHE A 602 15.14 31.76 -9.01
N TYR A 603 15.14 33.10 -8.91
CA TYR A 603 15.71 33.77 -7.76
C TYR A 603 15.07 33.32 -6.45
N GLN A 604 13.74 33.25 -6.37
CA GLN A 604 13.03 32.80 -5.17
C GLN A 604 13.30 31.33 -4.86
N ILE A 605 13.35 30.46 -5.87
CA ILE A 605 13.70 29.05 -5.69
C ILE A 605 15.13 28.91 -5.12
N PHE A 606 16.13 29.62 -5.67
CA PHE A 606 17.50 29.54 -5.17
C PHE A 606 17.63 30.06 -3.74
N LYS A 607 16.88 31.09 -3.40
CA LYS A 607 16.82 31.62 -2.04
C LYS A 607 16.30 30.59 -1.02
N VAL A 608 15.30 29.81 -1.40
CA VAL A 608 14.75 28.71 -0.58
C VAL A 608 15.77 27.57 -0.48
N LEU A 609 16.43 27.19 -1.57
CA LEU A 609 17.34 26.05 -1.63
C LEU A 609 18.67 26.24 -0.90
N LYS A 610 19.13 27.48 -0.71
CA LYS A 610 20.34 27.82 0.09
C LYS A 610 21.55 26.97 -0.27
N GLY A 611 21.85 26.84 -1.58
CA GLY A 611 23.03 26.13 -2.07
C GLY A 611 22.81 24.63 -2.37
N LYS A 612 21.59 24.11 -2.21
CA LYS A 612 21.27 22.78 -2.75
C LYS A 612 21.07 22.87 -4.27
N ALA A 613 21.40 21.77 -4.97
CA ALA A 613 21.25 21.68 -6.41
C ALA A 613 19.77 21.78 -6.86
N CYS A 614 19.57 22.41 -8.01
CA CYS A 614 18.28 22.51 -8.67
C CYS A 614 18.41 22.14 -10.15
N THR A 615 17.91 20.98 -10.54
CA THR A 615 17.88 20.53 -11.93
C THR A 615 16.66 21.13 -12.61
N ILE A 616 16.89 22.05 -13.53
CA ILE A 616 15.86 22.86 -14.22
C ILE A 616 15.70 22.32 -15.63
N ARG A 617 14.55 21.75 -15.92
CA ARG A 617 14.18 21.31 -17.26
C ARG A 617 13.70 22.51 -18.06
N LEU A 618 14.34 22.78 -19.19
CA LEU A 618 13.89 23.80 -20.13
C LEU A 618 12.56 23.37 -20.77
N LEU A 619 11.86 24.31 -21.39
CA LEU A 619 10.49 24.13 -21.90
C LEU A 619 10.33 22.85 -22.71
N ASP A 620 9.41 22.00 -22.29
CA ASP A 620 9.19 20.68 -22.88
C ASP A 620 7.88 20.57 -23.68
N PRO A 621 6.68 20.99 -23.20
CA PRO A 621 5.43 20.73 -23.89
C PRO A 621 5.34 21.40 -25.27
N PRO A 622 4.52 20.87 -26.20
CA PRO A 622 4.18 21.55 -27.44
C PRO A 622 3.49 22.88 -27.19
N LEU A 623 3.73 23.86 -28.07
CA LEU A 623 3.23 25.22 -27.85
C LEU A 623 1.70 25.31 -27.86
N HIS A 624 0.99 24.43 -28.52
CA HIS A 624 -0.47 24.47 -28.59
C HIS A 624 -1.13 24.17 -27.23
N GLU A 625 -0.46 23.48 -26.30
CA GLU A 625 -1.00 23.21 -24.94
C GLU A 625 -1.25 24.50 -24.12
N PHE A 626 -0.61 25.61 -24.48
CA PHE A 626 -0.80 26.92 -23.84
C PHE A 626 -1.94 27.73 -24.48
N LEU A 627 -2.50 27.25 -25.58
CA LEU A 627 -3.52 27.99 -26.35
C LEU A 627 -4.93 27.60 -25.89
N PRO A 628 -5.90 28.54 -25.91
CA PRO A 628 -7.24 28.21 -25.48
C PRO A 628 -7.97 27.32 -26.48
N HIS A 629 -8.86 26.47 -25.97
CA HIS A 629 -9.69 25.57 -26.79
C HIS A 629 -11.15 26.01 -26.86
N ASP A 630 -11.58 26.89 -25.93
CA ASP A 630 -12.96 27.42 -25.92
C ASP A 630 -13.10 28.75 -26.67
N LYS A 631 -14.30 28.99 -27.21
CA LYS A 631 -14.57 30.19 -28.01
C LYS A 631 -14.46 31.48 -27.22
N GLU A 632 -14.86 31.50 -25.97
CA GLU A 632 -14.91 32.72 -25.15
C GLU A 632 -13.49 33.20 -24.84
N SER A 633 -12.59 32.27 -24.50
CA SER A 633 -11.17 32.54 -24.29
C SER A 633 -10.49 33.00 -25.62
N ILE A 634 -10.84 32.38 -26.76
CA ILE A 634 -10.33 32.80 -28.08
C ILE A 634 -10.79 34.23 -28.39
N GLU A 635 -12.07 34.56 -28.16
CA GLU A 635 -12.59 35.92 -28.35
C GLU A 635 -11.97 36.95 -27.42
N SER A 636 -11.74 36.56 -26.18
CA SER A 636 -11.05 37.42 -25.21
C SER A 636 -9.61 37.70 -25.66
N MET A 637 -8.89 36.66 -26.05
CA MET A 637 -7.52 36.78 -26.57
C MET A 637 -7.47 37.64 -27.86
N ALA A 638 -8.41 37.45 -28.76
CA ALA A 638 -8.53 38.27 -30.01
C ALA A 638 -8.66 39.76 -29.68
N ARG A 639 -9.50 40.07 -28.68
CA ARG A 639 -9.68 41.47 -28.21
C ARG A 639 -8.41 42.04 -27.60
N GLN A 640 -7.71 41.26 -26.79
CA GLN A 640 -6.48 41.70 -26.14
C GLN A 640 -5.34 41.93 -27.13
N MET A 641 -5.21 41.06 -28.11
CA MET A 641 -4.15 41.14 -29.15
C MET A 641 -4.48 42.05 -30.30
N GLY A 642 -5.72 42.48 -30.44
CA GLY A 642 -6.16 43.35 -31.56
C GLY A 642 -6.17 42.63 -32.92
N ILE A 643 -6.32 41.30 -32.92
CA ILE A 643 -6.39 40.46 -34.14
C ILE A 643 -7.75 39.78 -34.24
N SER A 644 -8.11 39.29 -35.44
CA SER A 644 -9.40 38.62 -35.60
C SER A 644 -9.41 37.23 -34.98
N THR A 645 -10.56 36.81 -34.44
CA THR A 645 -10.79 35.46 -33.91
C THR A 645 -10.42 34.39 -34.96
N LEU A 646 -10.81 34.60 -36.20
CA LEU A 646 -10.50 33.70 -37.31
C LEU A 646 -8.99 33.53 -37.53
N ALA A 647 -8.19 34.57 -37.33
CA ALA A 647 -6.72 34.48 -37.44
C ALA A 647 -6.13 33.64 -36.33
N ILE A 648 -6.65 33.78 -35.10
CA ILE A 648 -6.25 32.96 -33.95
C ILE A 648 -6.65 31.50 -34.13
N GLU A 649 -7.90 31.24 -34.52
CA GLU A 649 -8.38 29.88 -34.80
C GLU A 649 -7.53 29.18 -35.88
N LYS A 650 -7.24 29.88 -36.95
CA LYS A 650 -6.39 29.35 -38.02
C LYS A 650 -4.98 29.03 -37.53
N ARG A 651 -4.42 29.89 -36.68
CA ARG A 651 -3.10 29.66 -36.09
C ARG A 651 -3.10 28.49 -35.11
N ILE A 652 -4.13 28.38 -34.26
CA ILE A 652 -4.32 27.24 -33.37
C ILE A 652 -4.37 25.94 -34.17
N GLN A 653 -5.20 25.89 -35.24
CA GLN A 653 -5.29 24.72 -36.12
C GLN A 653 -3.94 24.36 -36.77
N THR A 654 -3.11 25.38 -37.11
CA THR A 654 -1.79 25.13 -37.69
C THR A 654 -0.80 24.52 -36.69
N LEU A 655 -0.97 24.84 -35.40
CA LEU A 655 -0.08 24.37 -34.31
C LEU A 655 -0.61 23.10 -33.62
N GLU A 656 -1.89 22.79 -33.83
CA GLU A 656 -2.50 21.60 -33.24
C GLU A 656 -1.86 20.31 -33.79
N GLU A 657 -1.47 19.44 -32.90
CA GLU A 657 -0.80 18.18 -33.21
C GLU A 657 -1.71 16.99 -32.95
N PHE A 658 -1.76 16.03 -33.87
CA PHE A 658 -2.53 14.79 -33.67
C PHE A 658 -1.98 13.92 -32.54
N ASN A 659 -0.69 13.99 -32.28
CA ASN A 659 -0.03 13.31 -31.19
C ASN A 659 1.01 14.23 -30.53
N PRO A 660 0.59 15.02 -29.52
CA PRO A 660 1.47 15.97 -28.83
C PRO A 660 2.74 15.35 -28.25
N MET A 661 2.67 14.09 -27.84
CA MET A 661 3.80 13.39 -27.22
C MET A 661 4.96 13.10 -28.18
N LEU A 662 4.65 12.96 -29.48
CA LEU A 662 5.62 12.69 -30.54
C LEU A 662 5.91 13.90 -31.42
N GLY A 663 5.35 15.05 -31.10
CA GLY A 663 5.30 16.23 -31.90
C GLY A 663 6.47 17.21 -31.73
N HIS A 664 6.17 18.49 -31.97
CA HIS A 664 7.12 19.59 -31.94
C HIS A 664 7.27 20.16 -30.53
N ARG A 665 8.03 19.47 -29.71
CA ARG A 665 8.26 19.77 -28.28
C ARG A 665 9.75 19.59 -27.88
N GLY A 666 10.10 20.03 -26.69
CA GLY A 666 11.40 19.79 -26.07
C GLY A 666 12.58 20.34 -26.91
N CYS A 667 13.64 19.55 -27.08
CA CYS A 667 14.83 19.93 -27.85
C CYS A 667 14.51 20.32 -29.30
N ARG A 668 13.46 19.76 -29.92
CA ARG A 668 13.01 20.11 -31.26
C ARG A 668 12.55 21.56 -31.35
N LEU A 669 11.86 22.02 -30.30
CA LEU A 669 11.43 23.40 -30.16
C LEU A 669 12.63 24.34 -29.98
N ALA A 670 13.63 23.92 -29.22
CA ALA A 670 14.87 24.66 -29.02
C ALA A 670 15.66 24.87 -30.32
N ILE A 671 15.62 23.90 -31.26
CA ILE A 671 16.30 23.98 -32.53
C ILE A 671 15.57 24.93 -33.49
N THR A 672 14.25 24.91 -33.50
CA THR A 672 13.43 25.70 -34.43
C THR A 672 13.14 27.12 -33.92
N TYR A 673 13.07 27.32 -32.59
CA TYR A 673 12.83 28.59 -31.92
C TYR A 673 13.88 28.82 -30.80
N PRO A 674 15.17 28.92 -31.12
CA PRO A 674 16.27 28.97 -30.12
C PRO A 674 16.12 30.16 -29.17
N GLU A 675 15.47 31.24 -29.57
CA GLU A 675 15.24 32.39 -28.71
C GLU A 675 14.41 32.11 -27.46
N ILE A 676 13.60 31.05 -27.46
CA ILE A 676 12.83 30.59 -26.27
C ILE A 676 13.81 30.07 -25.21
N TYR A 677 14.69 29.16 -25.57
CA TYR A 677 15.69 28.61 -24.64
C TYR A 677 16.71 29.69 -24.22
N GLN A 678 17.14 30.54 -25.13
CA GLN A 678 17.98 31.70 -24.78
C GLN A 678 17.35 32.55 -23.69
N MET A 679 16.06 32.88 -23.80
CA MET A 679 15.34 33.65 -22.79
C MET A 679 15.34 32.93 -21.44
N GLN A 680 15.02 31.61 -21.40
CA GLN A 680 14.99 30.82 -20.16
C GLN A 680 16.38 30.77 -19.49
N VAL A 681 17.45 30.55 -20.28
CA VAL A 681 18.82 30.55 -19.78
C VAL A 681 19.24 31.94 -19.24
N ARG A 682 18.87 33.01 -19.95
CA ARG A 682 19.08 34.38 -19.46
C ARG A 682 18.39 34.62 -18.14
N ALA A 683 17.12 34.22 -18.02
CA ALA A 683 16.35 34.35 -16.79
C ALA A 683 17.00 33.57 -15.63
N LEU A 684 17.47 32.36 -15.91
CA LEU A 684 18.15 31.49 -14.94
C LEU A 684 19.47 32.10 -14.44
N VAL A 685 20.31 32.55 -15.37
CA VAL A 685 21.59 33.23 -15.03
C VAL A 685 21.33 34.51 -14.21
N GLN A 686 20.37 35.33 -14.62
CA GLN A 686 20.04 36.56 -13.89
C GLN A 686 19.47 36.27 -12.50
N GLY A 687 18.61 35.25 -12.36
CA GLY A 687 18.05 34.77 -11.07
C GLY A 687 19.15 34.28 -10.13
N ALA A 688 20.10 33.48 -10.66
CA ALA A 688 21.26 33.03 -9.91
C ALA A 688 22.14 34.18 -9.42
N ILE A 689 22.42 35.16 -10.30
CA ILE A 689 23.19 36.34 -9.93
C ILE A 689 22.49 37.18 -8.86
N LEU A 690 21.16 37.33 -8.93
CA LEU A 690 20.40 38.04 -7.89
C LEU A 690 20.50 37.30 -6.53
N ALA A 691 20.35 36.00 -6.50
CA ALA A 691 20.49 35.20 -5.31
C ALA A 691 21.91 35.33 -4.70
N MET A 692 22.95 35.23 -5.54
CA MET A 692 24.33 35.38 -5.12
C MET A 692 24.65 36.76 -4.54
N LYS A 693 24.08 37.83 -5.09
CA LYS A 693 24.24 39.18 -4.56
C LYS A 693 23.67 39.38 -3.17
N GLU A 694 22.65 38.62 -2.83
CA GLU A 694 22.04 38.59 -1.49
C GLU A 694 22.73 37.62 -0.53
N GLY A 695 23.80 36.95 -0.99
CA GLY A 695 24.57 36.00 -0.19
C GLY A 695 24.08 34.57 -0.20
N TYR A 696 23.16 34.24 -1.07
CA TYR A 696 22.71 32.86 -1.25
C TYR A 696 23.53 32.15 -2.33
N GLU A 697 23.93 30.93 -2.07
CA GLU A 697 24.57 30.09 -3.09
C GLU A 697 23.51 29.52 -4.03
N ALA A 698 23.67 29.69 -5.35
CA ALA A 698 22.80 29.12 -6.37
C ALA A 698 23.54 28.01 -7.14
N LYS A 699 22.94 26.82 -7.21
CA LYS A 699 23.49 25.66 -7.94
C LYS A 699 22.48 25.12 -8.95
N PRO A 700 22.22 25.87 -10.03
CA PRO A 700 21.37 25.35 -11.11
C PRO A 700 22.12 24.28 -11.91
N GLU A 701 21.35 23.27 -12.33
CA GLU A 701 21.72 22.27 -13.33
C GLU A 701 20.70 22.36 -14.47
N ILE A 702 21.18 22.56 -15.70
CA ILE A 702 20.28 22.78 -16.88
C ILE A 702 20.02 21.44 -17.56
N MET A 703 18.76 21.08 -17.72
CA MET A 703 18.35 19.81 -18.32
C MET A 703 17.59 20.02 -19.62
N ILE A 704 18.12 19.44 -20.70
CA ILE A 704 17.54 19.48 -22.05
C ILE A 704 16.57 18.28 -22.18
N PRO A 705 15.26 18.50 -22.40
CA PRO A 705 14.28 17.43 -22.57
C PRO A 705 14.32 16.80 -23.96
N LEU A 706 13.83 15.57 -24.08
CA LEU A 706 13.46 14.85 -25.30
C LEU A 706 14.57 14.66 -26.34
N VAL A 707 15.83 14.61 -25.92
CA VAL A 707 16.97 14.37 -26.82
C VAL A 707 16.90 12.98 -27.43
N THR A 708 17.07 12.90 -28.73
CA THR A 708 17.08 11.67 -29.52
C THR A 708 18.36 11.46 -30.33
N ALA A 709 19.15 12.51 -30.50
CA ALA A 709 20.41 12.50 -31.24
C ALA A 709 21.46 13.34 -30.53
N HIS A 710 22.74 12.98 -30.66
CA HIS A 710 23.81 13.74 -30.00
C HIS A 710 24.03 15.11 -30.62
N GLU A 711 23.67 15.32 -31.89
CA GLU A 711 23.70 16.59 -32.55
C GLU A 711 22.72 17.60 -31.93
N GLU A 712 21.54 17.13 -31.48
CA GLU A 712 20.55 17.97 -30.81
C GLU A 712 21.13 18.57 -29.53
N ILE A 713 21.70 17.72 -28.67
CA ILE A 713 22.30 18.19 -27.42
C ILE A 713 23.53 19.06 -27.66
N SER A 714 24.35 18.74 -28.65
CA SER A 714 25.54 19.54 -28.99
C SER A 714 25.15 20.97 -29.38
N ILE A 715 24.23 21.14 -30.34
CA ILE A 715 23.77 22.46 -30.80
C ILE A 715 23.13 23.26 -29.65
N ILE A 716 22.28 22.61 -28.85
CA ILE A 716 21.59 23.30 -27.75
C ILE A 716 22.57 23.62 -26.62
N ARG A 717 23.57 22.78 -26.34
CA ARG A 717 24.61 23.05 -25.38
C ARG A 717 25.42 24.30 -25.76
N ASP A 718 25.84 24.39 -27.02
CA ASP A 718 26.58 25.58 -27.50
C ASP A 718 25.75 26.87 -27.33
N LEU A 719 24.45 26.82 -27.66
CA LEU A 719 23.51 27.92 -27.45
C LEU A 719 23.41 28.34 -25.97
N ILE A 720 23.32 27.34 -25.06
CA ILE A 720 23.22 27.57 -23.60
C ILE A 720 24.52 28.18 -23.09
N GLU A 721 25.68 27.61 -23.45
CA GLU A 721 27.01 28.10 -23.02
C GLU A 721 27.29 29.52 -23.51
N GLU A 722 27.01 29.82 -24.78
CA GLU A 722 27.11 31.18 -25.33
C GLU A 722 26.23 32.16 -24.57
N THR A 723 24.98 31.79 -24.27
CA THR A 723 24.04 32.63 -23.51
C THR A 723 24.50 32.87 -22.08
N ILE A 724 25.05 31.86 -21.39
CA ILE A 724 25.62 32.00 -20.05
C ILE A 724 26.79 32.97 -20.08
N VAL A 725 27.70 32.82 -21.08
CA VAL A 725 28.87 33.68 -21.23
C VAL A 725 28.46 35.13 -21.50
N GLU A 726 27.53 35.40 -22.39
CA GLU A 726 27.05 36.74 -22.69
C GLU A 726 26.45 37.44 -21.47
N GLU A 727 25.53 36.77 -20.76
CA GLU A 727 24.88 37.31 -19.55
C GLU A 727 25.91 37.53 -18.41
N SER A 728 26.82 36.58 -18.23
CA SER A 728 27.86 36.64 -17.20
C SER A 728 28.85 37.81 -17.43
N LYS A 729 29.32 38.01 -18.68
CA LYS A 729 30.18 39.12 -19.08
C LYS A 729 29.56 40.46 -18.79
N SER A 730 28.25 40.60 -19.11
CA SER A 730 27.47 41.84 -18.88
C SER A 730 27.53 42.28 -17.42
N LYS A 731 27.66 41.33 -16.48
CA LYS A 731 27.68 41.52 -15.01
C LYS A 731 29.06 41.39 -14.38
N LYS A 732 30.13 41.15 -15.18
CA LYS A 732 31.52 40.94 -14.74
C LYS A 732 31.66 39.74 -13.75
N ILE A 733 30.95 38.71 -13.96
CA ILE A 733 30.96 37.44 -13.17
C ILE A 733 31.27 36.32 -14.18
N ASN A 734 31.99 35.31 -13.73
CA ASN A 734 32.25 34.10 -14.53
C ASN A 734 31.39 32.96 -13.96
N LEU A 735 30.36 32.50 -14.68
CA LEU A 735 29.49 31.42 -14.28
C LEU A 735 29.61 30.27 -15.27
N SER A 736 29.49 29.06 -14.75
CA SER A 736 29.36 27.83 -15.51
C SER A 736 28.39 26.92 -14.74
N PHE A 737 27.48 26.31 -15.46
CA PHE A 737 26.50 25.40 -14.86
C PHE A 737 26.56 24.02 -15.55
N PRO A 738 26.34 22.90 -14.83
CA PRO A 738 26.24 21.61 -15.45
C PRO A 738 25.06 21.59 -16.45
N ILE A 739 25.31 21.05 -17.65
CA ILE A 739 24.31 20.90 -18.70
C ILE A 739 24.14 19.41 -18.99
N GLY A 740 22.98 18.89 -18.72
CA GLY A 740 22.65 17.49 -18.95
C GLY A 740 21.37 17.30 -19.75
N THR A 741 20.92 16.09 -19.83
CA THR A 741 19.74 15.76 -20.62
C THR A 741 18.80 14.77 -19.92
N MET A 742 17.53 14.83 -20.29
CA MET A 742 16.56 13.80 -19.96
C MET A 742 16.72 12.66 -20.97
N ILE A 743 16.95 11.45 -20.46
CA ILE A 743 16.92 10.21 -21.26
C ILE A 743 15.52 9.61 -21.13
N GLU A 744 14.72 9.79 -22.14
CA GLU A 744 13.29 9.47 -22.10
C GLU A 744 12.73 8.88 -23.39
N THR A 745 13.61 8.63 -24.35
CA THR A 745 13.26 7.93 -25.58
C THR A 745 14.04 6.63 -25.71
N PRO A 746 13.46 5.56 -26.28
CA PRO A 746 14.21 4.30 -26.49
C PRO A 746 15.49 4.50 -27.30
N ARG A 747 15.46 5.40 -28.31
CA ARG A 747 16.64 5.70 -29.12
C ARG A 747 17.76 6.33 -28.29
N ALA A 748 17.46 7.30 -27.43
CA ALA A 748 18.43 7.93 -26.56
C ALA A 748 19.12 6.92 -25.63
N CYS A 749 18.36 5.93 -25.12
CA CYS A 749 18.93 4.86 -24.31
C CYS A 749 19.96 4.02 -25.07
N MET A 750 19.76 3.81 -26.37
CA MET A 750 20.63 2.95 -27.21
C MET A 750 21.89 3.66 -27.69
N ILE A 751 21.92 5.01 -27.71
CA ILE A 751 23.08 5.83 -28.13
C ILE A 751 23.56 6.72 -26.99
N ALA A 752 23.39 6.27 -25.74
CA ALA A 752 23.72 7.04 -24.56
C ALA A 752 25.22 7.36 -24.42
N ASP A 753 26.09 6.54 -25.02
CA ASP A 753 27.54 6.80 -25.18
C ASP A 753 27.81 8.06 -26.00
N ASP A 754 27.12 8.23 -27.13
CA ASP A 754 27.30 9.42 -27.96
C ASP A 754 26.73 10.67 -27.28
N ILE A 755 25.58 10.55 -26.63
CA ILE A 755 24.95 11.65 -25.87
C ILE A 755 25.83 12.05 -24.67
N ALA A 756 26.45 11.10 -23.97
CA ALA A 756 27.28 11.35 -22.79
C ALA A 756 28.51 12.23 -23.08
N LYS A 757 28.99 12.28 -24.32
CA LYS A 757 30.11 13.17 -24.72
C LYS A 757 29.74 14.64 -24.49
N PHE A 758 28.47 14.98 -24.61
CA PHE A 758 27.94 16.34 -24.55
C PHE A 758 27.09 16.63 -23.29
N ALA A 759 26.84 15.63 -22.44
CA ALA A 759 26.05 15.80 -21.23
C ALA A 759 26.94 15.68 -19.96
N ASP A 760 26.68 16.52 -18.97
CA ASP A 760 27.35 16.45 -17.66
C ASP A 760 26.58 15.54 -16.68
N PHE A 761 25.30 15.27 -16.94
CA PHE A 761 24.47 14.34 -16.19
C PHE A 761 23.32 13.77 -17.06
N PHE A 762 22.78 12.64 -16.63
CA PHE A 762 21.55 12.04 -17.15
C PHE A 762 20.46 12.04 -16.11
N SER A 763 19.22 12.28 -16.52
CA SER A 763 18.01 12.06 -15.73
C SER A 763 17.00 11.26 -16.54
N PHE A 764 16.55 10.12 -16.04
CA PHE A 764 15.56 9.31 -16.75
C PHE A 764 14.16 9.88 -16.59
N GLY A 765 13.53 10.27 -17.71
CA GLY A 765 12.11 10.64 -17.81
C GLY A 765 11.27 9.39 -18.07
N THR A 766 10.99 8.63 -17.03
CA THR A 766 10.40 7.30 -17.16
C THR A 766 8.95 7.30 -17.63
N ASN A 767 8.24 8.42 -17.52
CA ASN A 767 6.87 8.52 -18.05
C ASN A 767 6.88 8.41 -19.60
N ASP A 768 7.67 9.27 -20.26
CA ASP A 768 7.81 9.28 -21.71
C ASP A 768 8.49 8.00 -22.23
N LEU A 769 9.53 7.52 -21.54
CA LEU A 769 10.20 6.27 -21.87
C LEU A 769 9.24 5.07 -21.82
N THR A 770 8.39 4.98 -20.80
CA THR A 770 7.35 3.95 -20.69
C THR A 770 6.35 4.06 -21.85
N GLN A 771 5.84 5.27 -22.08
CA GLN A 771 4.86 5.55 -23.11
C GLN A 771 5.34 5.14 -24.50
N MET A 772 6.56 5.56 -24.85
CA MET A 772 7.15 5.27 -26.18
C MET A 772 7.55 3.80 -26.32
N SER A 773 7.97 3.14 -25.23
CA SER A 773 8.39 1.73 -25.30
C SER A 773 7.23 0.76 -25.37
N PHE A 774 6.14 1.03 -24.65
CA PHE A 774 4.90 0.24 -24.73
C PHE A 774 4.04 0.63 -25.93
N GLY A 775 4.22 1.82 -26.50
CA GLY A 775 3.29 2.39 -27.49
C GLY A 775 1.93 2.72 -26.87
N PHE A 776 1.89 3.05 -25.59
CA PHE A 776 0.67 3.42 -24.87
C PHE A 776 0.62 4.94 -24.68
N SER A 777 -0.53 5.54 -24.98
CA SER A 777 -0.80 6.90 -24.52
C SER A 777 -1.13 6.86 -23.03
N ARG A 778 -0.42 7.64 -22.23
CA ARG A 778 -0.65 7.72 -20.79
C ARG A 778 -2.09 8.14 -20.45
N ASP A 779 -2.62 9.06 -21.23
CA ASP A 779 -3.95 9.62 -21.03
C ASP A 779 -5.07 8.66 -21.45
N ASP A 780 -4.81 7.83 -22.47
CA ASP A 780 -5.78 6.88 -23.00
C ASP A 780 -5.68 5.48 -22.42
N ALA A 781 -4.52 5.09 -21.90
CA ALA A 781 -4.24 3.74 -21.43
C ALA A 781 -5.14 3.30 -20.27
N GLY A 782 -5.67 4.23 -19.48
CA GLY A 782 -6.63 3.95 -18.41
C GLY A 782 -7.88 3.18 -18.86
N LYS A 783 -8.22 3.24 -20.15
CA LYS A 783 -9.37 2.54 -20.74
C LYS A 783 -9.20 1.02 -20.79
N PHE A 784 -7.97 0.50 -20.81
CA PHE A 784 -7.69 -0.94 -20.98
C PHE A 784 -6.68 -1.50 -19.98
N LEU A 785 -5.85 -0.68 -19.31
CA LEU A 785 -4.81 -1.16 -18.39
C LEU A 785 -5.37 -1.95 -17.23
N GLY A 786 -6.54 -1.58 -16.70
CA GLY A 786 -7.20 -2.34 -15.64
C GLY A 786 -7.46 -3.78 -16.07
N GLU A 787 -8.00 -3.99 -17.28
CA GLU A 787 -8.27 -5.31 -17.83
C GLU A 787 -6.98 -6.12 -18.10
N TYR A 788 -5.89 -5.46 -18.52
CA TYR A 788 -4.58 -6.10 -18.70
C TYR A 788 -4.01 -6.64 -17.38
N VAL A 789 -4.17 -5.88 -16.30
CA VAL A 789 -3.75 -6.31 -14.96
C VAL A 789 -4.66 -7.44 -14.46
N ASP A 790 -5.98 -7.32 -14.64
CA ASP A 790 -6.94 -8.34 -14.22
C ASP A 790 -6.75 -9.68 -14.92
N LYS A 791 -6.38 -9.66 -16.19
CA LYS A 791 -6.05 -10.85 -16.98
C LYS A 791 -4.63 -11.37 -16.76
N GLY A 792 -3.83 -10.69 -15.93
CA GLY A 792 -2.44 -11.06 -15.65
C GLY A 792 -1.46 -10.86 -16.82
N LEU A 793 -1.83 -10.07 -17.85
CA LEU A 793 -0.95 -9.69 -18.96
C LEU A 793 0.15 -8.73 -18.49
N LEU A 794 -0.20 -7.83 -17.57
CA LEU A 794 0.72 -7.00 -16.82
C LEU A 794 0.57 -7.30 -15.33
N LYS A 795 1.67 -7.34 -14.61
CA LYS A 795 1.62 -7.54 -13.15
C LYS A 795 1.06 -6.32 -12.43
N LYS A 796 1.42 -5.13 -12.88
CA LYS A 796 1.03 -3.82 -12.35
C LYS A 796 0.97 -2.80 -13.48
N ASP A 797 0.34 -1.67 -13.23
CA ASP A 797 0.35 -0.53 -14.15
C ASP A 797 1.79 -0.02 -14.36
N PRO A 798 2.33 -0.06 -15.60
CA PRO A 798 3.71 0.32 -15.89
C PRO A 798 3.97 1.83 -15.73
N PHE A 799 2.96 2.67 -15.59
CA PHE A 799 3.10 4.08 -15.26
C PHE A 799 3.23 4.34 -13.76
N GLN A 800 2.83 3.37 -12.91
CA GLN A 800 2.95 3.46 -11.46
C GLN A 800 4.19 2.72 -10.92
N VAL A 801 4.50 1.56 -11.48
CA VAL A 801 5.62 0.70 -11.09
C VAL A 801 6.47 0.41 -12.31
N LEU A 802 7.76 0.68 -12.21
CA LEU A 802 8.69 0.52 -13.32
C LEU A 802 8.69 -0.92 -13.87
N ASP A 803 8.45 -1.06 -15.16
CA ASP A 803 8.66 -2.33 -15.86
C ASP A 803 10.16 -2.66 -15.96
N GLN A 804 10.65 -3.44 -15.00
CA GLN A 804 12.06 -3.81 -14.91
C GLN A 804 12.51 -4.70 -16.09
N LYS A 805 11.58 -5.44 -16.73
CA LYS A 805 11.91 -6.37 -17.82
C LYS A 805 12.12 -5.67 -19.17
N GLY A 806 11.35 -4.65 -19.47
CA GLY A 806 11.45 -3.88 -20.71
C GLY A 806 12.16 -2.55 -20.47
N ILE A 807 11.49 -1.63 -19.78
CA ILE A 807 12.01 -0.29 -19.53
C ILE A 807 13.32 -0.34 -18.71
N GLY A 808 13.39 -1.21 -17.72
CA GLY A 808 14.59 -1.41 -16.92
C GLY A 808 15.82 -1.81 -17.73
N ARG A 809 15.66 -2.56 -18.84
CA ARG A 809 16.75 -2.88 -19.75
C ARG A 809 17.23 -1.66 -20.52
N PHE A 810 16.33 -0.78 -20.96
CA PHE A 810 16.72 0.49 -21.59
C PHE A 810 17.51 1.36 -20.63
N ILE A 811 17.05 1.48 -19.40
CA ILE A 811 17.76 2.25 -18.35
C ILE A 811 19.14 1.62 -18.09
N GLY A 812 19.23 0.32 -17.87
CA GLY A 812 20.49 -0.37 -17.64
C GLY A 812 21.48 -0.23 -18.80
N GLN A 813 21.00 -0.30 -20.06
CA GLN A 813 21.82 -0.07 -21.25
C GLN A 813 22.36 1.37 -21.28
N ALA A 814 21.52 2.38 -21.02
CA ALA A 814 21.91 3.76 -21.03
C ALA A 814 22.90 4.09 -19.90
N VAL A 815 22.71 3.52 -18.70
CA VAL A 815 23.66 3.65 -17.57
C VAL A 815 25.04 3.07 -17.95
N ARG A 816 25.06 1.87 -18.53
CA ARG A 816 26.30 1.22 -18.95
C ARG A 816 27.04 2.06 -20.00
N LEU A 817 26.36 2.41 -21.09
CA LEU A 817 26.93 3.20 -22.19
C LEU A 817 27.42 4.58 -21.74
N GLY A 818 26.63 5.27 -20.91
CA GLY A 818 27.02 6.57 -20.38
C GLY A 818 28.26 6.52 -19.49
N LYS A 819 28.35 5.51 -18.61
CA LYS A 819 29.50 5.32 -17.73
C LYS A 819 30.75 4.80 -18.46
N GLU A 820 30.62 4.13 -19.59
CA GLU A 820 31.76 3.76 -20.45
C GLU A 820 32.48 5.00 -20.99
N VAL A 821 31.76 6.09 -21.26
CA VAL A 821 32.33 7.37 -21.75
C VAL A 821 32.75 8.27 -20.59
N LYS A 822 31.89 8.41 -19.57
CA LYS A 822 32.12 9.22 -18.37
C LYS A 822 31.89 8.37 -17.12
N PRO A 823 32.93 7.72 -16.53
CA PRO A 823 32.76 6.84 -15.36
C PRO A 823 32.05 7.49 -14.18
N ASN A 824 32.22 8.79 -13.99
CA ASN A 824 31.58 9.57 -12.92
C ASN A 824 30.35 10.34 -13.39
N LEU A 825 29.73 9.95 -14.49
CA LEU A 825 28.49 10.58 -14.98
C LEU A 825 27.41 10.52 -13.91
N LYS A 826 26.93 11.68 -13.46
CA LYS A 826 25.80 11.75 -12.53
C LYS A 826 24.55 11.27 -13.23
N ILE A 827 23.89 10.26 -12.67
CA ILE A 827 22.70 9.64 -13.27
C ILE A 827 21.59 9.55 -12.22
N GLY A 828 20.39 9.97 -12.57
CA GLY A 828 19.21 9.87 -11.72
C GLY A 828 17.92 9.61 -12.47
N ILE A 829 16.82 9.61 -11.75
CA ILE A 829 15.46 9.42 -12.26
C ILE A 829 14.55 10.49 -11.68
N CYS A 830 13.67 11.06 -12.51
CA CYS A 830 12.74 12.12 -12.10
C CYS A 830 11.26 11.85 -12.46
N GLY A 831 10.96 10.71 -13.09
CA GLY A 831 9.59 10.29 -13.38
C GLY A 831 8.83 9.83 -12.12
N GLU A 832 7.57 9.46 -12.29
CA GLU A 832 6.70 8.97 -11.18
C GLU A 832 7.32 7.81 -10.39
N HIS A 833 8.11 6.97 -11.06
CA HIS A 833 8.80 5.82 -10.49
C HIS A 833 9.88 6.20 -9.46
N GLY A 834 10.36 7.46 -9.47
CA GLY A 834 11.32 7.97 -8.49
C GLY A 834 10.82 7.99 -7.04
N GLY A 835 9.52 7.84 -6.83
CA GLY A 835 8.88 7.73 -5.51
C GLY A 835 8.32 6.34 -5.18
N GLU A 836 8.52 5.33 -6.06
CA GLU A 836 7.97 3.99 -5.88
C GLU A 836 9.06 3.03 -5.36
N PRO A 837 8.84 2.35 -4.22
CA PRO A 837 9.89 1.61 -3.52
C PRO A 837 10.60 0.54 -4.34
N SER A 838 9.87 -0.29 -5.11
CA SER A 838 10.50 -1.36 -5.91
C SER A 838 11.30 -0.81 -7.10
N SER A 839 10.86 0.31 -7.64
CA SER A 839 11.56 1.04 -8.70
C SER A 839 12.84 1.69 -8.16
N ILE A 840 12.81 2.24 -6.94
CA ILE A 840 13.98 2.80 -6.25
C ILE A 840 15.02 1.71 -5.98
N GLU A 841 14.58 0.55 -5.47
CA GLU A 841 15.47 -0.60 -5.25
C GLU A 841 16.17 -1.04 -6.54
N PHE A 842 15.44 -1.11 -7.64
CA PHE A 842 15.99 -1.41 -8.95
C PHE A 842 16.97 -0.34 -9.45
N CYS A 843 16.64 0.95 -9.31
CA CYS A 843 17.54 2.05 -9.65
C CYS A 843 18.84 2.01 -8.84
N TYR A 844 18.76 1.65 -7.55
CA TYR A 844 19.91 1.45 -6.70
C TYR A 844 20.83 0.35 -7.23
N GLN A 845 20.26 -0.80 -7.59
CA GLN A 845 21.00 -1.94 -8.16
C GLN A 845 21.70 -1.59 -9.48
N LEU A 846 21.13 -0.71 -10.29
CA LEU A 846 21.75 -0.18 -11.51
C LEU A 846 22.84 0.88 -11.23
N GLY A 847 23.02 1.31 -9.99
CA GLY A 847 23.99 2.32 -9.59
C GLY A 847 23.63 3.73 -10.00
N LEU A 848 22.34 4.11 -9.94
CA LEU A 848 21.91 5.50 -10.05
C LEU A 848 22.33 6.28 -8.80
N HIS A 849 22.63 7.57 -8.98
CA HIS A 849 23.13 8.43 -7.90
C HIS A 849 21.98 9.08 -7.12
N TYR A 850 20.86 9.36 -7.77
CA TYR A 850 19.71 9.98 -7.12
C TYR A 850 18.38 9.53 -7.70
N VAL A 851 17.35 9.66 -6.89
CA VAL A 851 15.94 9.63 -7.29
C VAL A 851 15.30 10.96 -6.98
N SER A 852 14.28 11.36 -7.78
CA SER A 852 13.52 12.58 -7.55
C SER A 852 12.02 12.26 -7.58
N CYS A 853 11.31 12.72 -6.57
CA CYS A 853 9.88 12.41 -6.38
C CYS A 853 9.12 13.63 -5.84
N SER A 854 7.80 13.51 -5.73
CA SER A 854 6.99 14.55 -5.09
C SER A 854 7.37 14.72 -3.60
N PRO A 855 7.19 15.91 -3.00
CA PRO A 855 7.62 16.20 -1.63
C PRO A 855 7.16 15.17 -0.59
N PHE A 856 5.91 14.74 -0.64
CA PHE A 856 5.36 13.76 0.31
C PHE A 856 5.96 12.35 0.20
N ARG A 857 6.59 12.03 -0.93
CA ARG A 857 7.23 10.73 -1.15
C ARG A 857 8.68 10.68 -0.68
N ILE A 858 9.27 11.79 -0.26
CA ILE A 858 10.68 11.85 0.17
C ILE A 858 11.00 10.89 1.31
N PRO A 859 10.25 10.82 2.42
CA PRO A 859 10.55 9.86 3.48
C PRO A 859 10.45 8.41 3.04
N ILE A 860 9.48 8.11 2.16
CA ILE A 860 9.29 6.78 1.56
C ILE A 860 10.48 6.41 0.68
N ALA A 861 10.91 7.34 -0.17
CA ALA A 861 12.05 7.15 -1.07
C ALA A 861 13.37 6.97 -0.29
N LYS A 862 13.56 7.73 0.78
CA LYS A 862 14.71 7.57 1.69
C LYS A 862 14.73 6.19 2.33
N LEU A 863 13.58 5.73 2.85
CA LEU A 863 13.46 4.40 3.43
C LEU A 863 13.76 3.31 2.40
N ALA A 864 13.19 3.41 1.20
CA ALA A 864 13.44 2.46 0.12
C ALA A 864 14.91 2.41 -0.30
N ALA A 865 15.58 3.58 -0.40
CA ALA A 865 17.00 3.66 -0.72
C ALA A 865 17.89 3.02 0.37
N ALA A 866 17.57 3.25 1.66
CA ALA A 866 18.27 2.62 2.77
C ALA A 866 18.08 1.10 2.78
N GLN A 867 16.86 0.64 2.56
CA GLN A 867 16.55 -0.79 2.47
C GLN A 867 17.29 -1.45 1.30
N ALA A 868 17.35 -0.80 0.14
CA ALA A 868 18.06 -1.30 -1.03
C ALA A 868 19.56 -1.51 -0.72
N LYS A 869 20.21 -0.52 -0.09
CA LYS A 869 21.61 -0.63 0.32
C LYS A 869 21.84 -1.76 1.32
N ILE A 870 21.01 -1.85 2.37
CA ILE A 870 21.15 -2.91 3.39
C ILE A 870 20.97 -4.29 2.78
N LYS A 871 20.00 -4.47 1.88
CA LYS A 871 19.76 -5.74 1.18
C LYS A 871 20.95 -6.13 0.29
N GLN A 872 21.49 -5.19 -0.47
CA GLN A 872 22.64 -5.44 -1.33
C GLN A 872 23.86 -5.85 -0.50
N SER A 873 24.18 -5.13 0.56
CA SER A 873 25.31 -5.46 1.45
C SER A 873 25.18 -6.86 2.08
N ARG A 874 23.95 -7.30 2.38
CA ARG A 874 23.70 -8.67 2.91
C ARG A 874 23.88 -9.74 1.84
N ASN A 875 23.48 -9.48 0.60
CA ASN A 875 23.63 -10.41 -0.52
C ASN A 875 25.12 -10.57 -0.88
N ASP A 876 25.88 -9.50 -0.89
CA ASP A 876 27.34 -9.53 -1.15
C ASP A 876 28.08 -10.37 -0.10
N ILE A 877 27.72 -10.30 1.18
CA ILE A 877 28.26 -11.12 2.27
C ILE A 877 27.92 -12.61 2.10
N THR A 878 26.80 -12.91 1.44
CA THR A 878 26.34 -14.31 1.26
C THR A 878 27.02 -14.97 0.05
N ILE A 879 27.46 -14.20 -0.93
CA ILE A 879 28.20 -14.68 -2.10
C ILE A 879 29.67 -14.96 -1.76
N ASP A 880 30.25 -14.23 -0.82
CA ASP A 880 31.62 -14.42 -0.34
C ASP A 880 31.78 -15.56 0.70
N LYS A 881 30.71 -16.22 1.12
CA LYS A 881 30.70 -17.42 1.96
C LYS A 881 30.30 -18.67 1.18
#